data_b52e942f8e7bf4000731c60714ac85ab
#
_entry.id   b52e942f8e7bf4000731c60714ac85ab
#
_cell.length_a   1.000
_cell.length_b   1.000
_cell.length_c   1.000
_cell.angle_alpha   90.00
_cell.angle_beta   90.00
_cell.angle_gamma   90.00
#
_symmetry.space_group_name_H-M   'P 1'
#
loop_
_entity.id
_entity.type
_entity.pdbx_description
1 polymer ?
#
loop_
_entity_poly.entity_id
_entity_poly.type
_entity_poly.pdbx_seq_one_letter_code
_entity_poly.pdbx_strand_id
1 'polypeptide(L)'
;MNALKRFADYFFKEPFSALKNKNGSTDKGEWLAWRPIFIFAIIFSLFGLIFLARDAGISGDEFFHVFHSKDVINYYKTGGADKAAATPTASNNLPYYSQSPDTFIHLIINAFNIDDYMPYRHLLCNILGWLGILYASLLARRIGGWRAAVFTCVLLFLSPRFLGHSFNNLKDIPFASACIMSIYYIVKFLDNLPKIKISTAVMLCLSIAFATSIRVGGLLMVAYFGLFAIIYYIYKRKTLKPVFFKTLLWSLGICVAAYILCIFTWPYALEGPVSNVYDAFTNMSKFQIAIKQVFEGRMQWSDNLPLYYSPKFILMTTPIIVLLGFLLSLIFLHYNRKQWFYYMVVLFTALFPICWIVFDRSNVYGGWRHLLFTYPSMVVLAALGLNSLLNLIRNRYAKYAVGLAYLLLCINPISHYIRNHPYEYVYFNQFVGSTKDAYGKYEMDYYYHSLREAADWVKQNAKKDSLTTGDKIIVACWHIHPANYYFKDDTAKFQTAFVRWSERGNSDWDYAIVCTTGIEPGTIQNGTYPPKNTVHEIKVDGVPVAIVLKREQKYDWQGFEAMKAKDVNKAKELYAKALAVEPTNETAALGLAEIYLTEARTDSLRADRLPKAAKLLDTFIAANPNHETANYMKAHYYLMNNETDKALALCEKVIFDNYKYEGAYMLAAQAKLQTGDLNGAEDYLTRLLNTGRLSDNLVKTLLQIFKFQGLDDANAYVKLYSLLEQYYLKIGEKKAAAEYTQAIENVMRQQYGRQ
;
A
#
# COMPACT_ATOMS: atom_id res chain seq x y z
N MET A 1 13.80 -25.90 -27.05
CA MET A 1 14.18 -27.27 -26.68
C MET A 1 15.53 -27.35 -25.93
N ASN A 2 16.61 -26.74 -26.39
CA ASN A 2 17.93 -26.78 -25.71
C ASN A 2 17.96 -26.11 -24.33
N ALA A 3 17.19 -25.06 -24.08
CA ALA A 3 17.14 -24.38 -22.79
C ALA A 3 16.39 -25.21 -21.71
N LEU A 4 15.26 -25.81 -22.07
CA LEU A 4 14.51 -26.74 -21.21
C LEU A 4 15.33 -28.00 -20.91
N LYS A 5 16.06 -28.53 -21.89
CA LYS A 5 16.97 -29.67 -21.68
C LYS A 5 18.13 -29.30 -20.75
N ARG A 6 18.74 -28.11 -20.90
CA ARG A 6 19.77 -27.59 -19.97
C ARG A 6 19.23 -27.33 -18.57
N PHE A 7 18.02 -26.83 -18.47
CA PHE A 7 17.31 -26.64 -17.20
C PHE A 7 17.05 -28.00 -16.52
N ALA A 8 16.51 -28.97 -17.25
CA ALA A 8 16.30 -30.33 -16.75
C ALA A 8 17.62 -31.01 -16.40
N ASP A 9 18.67 -30.89 -17.23
CA ASP A 9 19.98 -31.44 -16.91
C ASP A 9 20.63 -30.81 -15.69
N TYR A 10 20.41 -29.51 -15.45
CA TYR A 10 20.88 -28.83 -14.23
C TYR A 10 20.19 -29.39 -12.96
N PHE A 11 18.91 -29.67 -13.02
CA PHE A 11 18.15 -30.22 -11.89
C PHE A 11 18.30 -31.74 -11.73
N PHE A 12 18.35 -32.49 -12.82
CA PHE A 12 18.29 -33.95 -12.80
C PHE A 12 19.63 -34.65 -13.04
N LYS A 13 20.59 -33.99 -13.69
CA LYS A 13 21.88 -34.61 -14.07
C LYS A 13 23.10 -33.89 -13.49
N GLU A 14 22.94 -33.00 -12.49
CA GLU A 14 24.10 -32.37 -11.87
C GLU A 14 25.06 -33.46 -11.30
N PRO A 15 26.30 -33.58 -11.82
CA PRO A 15 27.17 -34.67 -11.41
C PRO A 15 27.57 -34.50 -9.94
N PHE A 16 27.71 -35.60 -9.21
CA PHE A 16 28.16 -35.64 -7.81
C PHE A 16 29.47 -34.89 -7.56
N SER A 17 30.32 -34.77 -8.58
CA SER A 17 31.58 -34.01 -8.52
C SER A 17 31.40 -32.52 -8.38
N ALA A 18 30.25 -31.94 -8.79
CA ALA A 18 29.95 -30.53 -8.65
C ALA A 18 29.50 -30.13 -7.23
N LEU A 19 29.21 -31.12 -6.38
CA LEU A 19 28.71 -30.95 -5.02
C LEU A 19 29.80 -31.08 -3.94
N LYS A 20 31.08 -31.08 -4.34
CA LYS A 20 32.16 -30.98 -3.37
C LYS A 20 32.00 -29.70 -2.58
N ASN A 21 31.66 -29.84 -1.28
CA ASN A 21 31.87 -28.77 -0.34
C ASN A 21 33.28 -28.25 -0.54
N LYS A 22 33.51 -26.95 -0.41
CA LYS A 22 34.87 -26.33 -0.49
C LYS A 22 35.90 -26.99 0.45
N ASN A 23 35.46 -27.91 1.29
CA ASN A 23 36.30 -28.75 2.18
C ASN A 23 36.62 -30.16 1.62
N GLY A 24 36.24 -30.47 0.39
CA GLY A 24 36.60 -31.77 -0.22
C GLY A 24 35.69 -32.96 0.15
N SER A 25 34.76 -32.82 1.09
CA SER A 25 33.79 -33.86 1.45
C SER A 25 32.53 -33.76 0.61
N THR A 26 32.10 -34.87 0.01
CA THR A 26 30.78 -34.99 -0.62
C THR A 26 29.80 -35.45 0.42
N ASP A 27 28.81 -34.58 0.81
CA ASP A 27 27.68 -35.02 1.60
C ASP A 27 26.65 -35.72 0.69
N LYS A 28 26.96 -36.97 0.33
CA LYS A 28 26.09 -37.82 -0.50
C LYS A 28 24.72 -38.04 0.14
N GLY A 29 24.66 -38.08 1.47
CA GLY A 29 23.43 -38.29 2.22
C GLY A 29 22.47 -37.11 2.11
N GLU A 30 22.97 -35.88 2.25
CA GLU A 30 22.16 -34.66 2.07
C GLU A 30 21.64 -34.55 0.64
N TRP A 31 22.47 -34.82 -0.36
CA TRP A 31 22.08 -34.77 -1.76
C TRP A 31 20.99 -35.80 -2.11
N LEU A 32 21.11 -37.03 -1.63
CA LEU A 32 20.15 -38.09 -1.90
C LEU A 32 18.81 -37.87 -1.20
N ALA A 33 18.81 -37.32 0.03
CA ALA A 33 17.61 -37.15 0.82
C ALA A 33 16.85 -35.85 0.46
N TRP A 34 17.55 -34.70 0.38
CA TRP A 34 16.87 -33.38 0.34
C TRP A 34 16.63 -32.84 -1.08
N ARG A 35 17.40 -33.27 -2.08
CA ARG A 35 17.18 -32.81 -3.46
C ARG A 35 15.86 -33.31 -4.05
N PRO A 36 15.47 -34.57 -3.96
CA PRO A 36 14.15 -35.04 -4.40
C PRO A 36 13.01 -34.31 -3.71
N ILE A 37 13.13 -34.07 -2.38
CA ILE A 37 12.15 -33.33 -1.60
C ILE A 37 12.05 -31.90 -2.13
N PHE A 38 13.17 -31.26 -2.46
CA PHE A 38 13.15 -29.93 -3.04
C PHE A 38 12.44 -29.88 -4.39
N ILE A 39 12.72 -30.84 -5.27
CA ILE A 39 12.09 -30.93 -6.60
C ILE A 39 10.57 -31.12 -6.44
N PHE A 40 10.17 -31.99 -5.54
CA PHE A 40 8.74 -32.16 -5.24
C PHE A 40 8.11 -30.88 -4.68
N ALA A 41 8.73 -30.24 -3.69
CA ALA A 41 8.22 -29.04 -3.05
C ALA A 41 8.07 -27.87 -4.03
N ILE A 42 9.05 -27.67 -4.94
CA ILE A 42 8.99 -26.57 -5.92
C ILE A 42 7.94 -26.81 -7.01
N ILE A 43 7.75 -28.05 -7.43
CA ILE A 43 6.67 -28.42 -8.36
C ILE A 43 5.31 -28.28 -7.65
N PHE A 44 5.18 -28.78 -6.44
CA PHE A 44 3.97 -28.65 -5.64
C PHE A 44 3.59 -27.19 -5.41
N SER A 45 4.57 -26.33 -5.11
CA SER A 45 4.32 -24.91 -4.91
C SER A 45 3.82 -24.20 -6.17
N LEU A 46 4.25 -24.61 -7.38
CA LEU A 46 3.73 -24.05 -8.64
C LEU A 46 2.24 -24.42 -8.82
N PHE A 47 1.93 -25.70 -8.74
CA PHE A 47 0.54 -26.15 -8.92
C PHE A 47 -0.37 -25.66 -7.79
N GLY A 48 0.15 -25.62 -6.56
CA GLY A 48 -0.56 -25.08 -5.41
C GLY A 48 -0.93 -23.60 -5.60
N LEU A 49 0.01 -22.76 -6.05
CA LEU A 49 -0.26 -21.35 -6.37
C LEU A 49 -1.34 -21.21 -7.45
N ILE A 50 -1.21 -21.93 -8.58
CA ILE A 50 -2.17 -21.85 -9.69
C ILE A 50 -3.56 -22.33 -9.24
N PHE A 51 -3.62 -23.35 -8.38
CA PHE A 51 -4.89 -23.88 -7.87
C PHE A 51 -5.58 -22.89 -6.94
N LEU A 52 -4.86 -22.36 -5.95
CA LEU A 52 -5.40 -21.44 -4.95
C LEU A 52 -5.82 -20.09 -5.59
N ALA A 53 -5.12 -19.61 -6.58
CA ALA A 53 -5.44 -18.31 -7.19
C ALA A 53 -6.74 -18.27 -8.01
N ARG A 54 -7.37 -19.41 -8.28
CA ARG A 54 -8.65 -19.46 -9.01
C ARG A 54 -9.78 -18.71 -8.31
N ASP A 55 -9.74 -18.70 -6.99
CA ASP A 55 -10.76 -18.08 -6.15
C ASP A 55 -10.44 -16.65 -5.76
N ALA A 56 -9.26 -16.14 -6.11
CA ALA A 56 -8.83 -14.79 -5.81
C ALA A 56 -9.75 -13.73 -6.45
N GLY A 57 -10.06 -12.70 -5.69
CA GLY A 57 -10.75 -11.51 -6.18
C GLY A 57 -9.84 -10.60 -7.00
N ILE A 58 -10.43 -9.62 -7.67
CA ILE A 58 -9.72 -8.56 -8.39
C ILE A 58 -9.37 -7.46 -7.40
N SER A 59 -8.11 -7.03 -7.39
CA SER A 59 -7.68 -5.93 -6.53
C SER A 59 -8.12 -4.56 -7.07
N GLY A 60 -8.23 -3.58 -6.18
CA GLY A 60 -8.59 -2.22 -6.55
C GLY A 60 -7.61 -1.55 -7.52
N ASP A 61 -6.33 -1.96 -7.50
CA ASP A 61 -5.27 -1.38 -8.33
C ASP A 61 -5.25 -1.96 -9.76
N GLU A 62 -5.76 -3.18 -10.00
CA GLU A 62 -5.56 -3.91 -11.25
C GLU A 62 -6.07 -3.18 -12.49
N PHE A 63 -7.25 -2.58 -12.44
CA PHE A 63 -7.80 -1.87 -13.60
C PHE A 63 -6.97 -0.67 -14.02
N PHE A 64 -6.39 0.04 -13.07
CA PHE A 64 -5.50 1.17 -13.39
C PHE A 64 -4.24 0.70 -14.13
N HIS A 65 -3.69 -0.46 -13.73
CA HIS A 65 -2.56 -1.09 -14.42
C HIS A 65 -2.96 -1.60 -15.81
N VAL A 66 -4.17 -2.14 -15.96
CA VAL A 66 -4.73 -2.53 -17.26
C VAL A 66 -4.86 -1.33 -18.19
N PHE A 67 -5.42 -0.21 -17.72
CA PHE A 67 -5.56 1.00 -18.53
C PHE A 67 -4.19 1.52 -18.98
N HIS A 68 -3.25 1.67 -18.04
CA HIS A 68 -1.91 2.13 -18.37
C HIS A 68 -1.17 1.20 -19.33
N SER A 69 -1.31 -0.13 -19.21
CA SER A 69 -0.66 -1.06 -20.15
C SER A 69 -1.23 -0.94 -21.56
N LYS A 70 -2.52 -0.58 -21.72
CA LYS A 70 -3.10 -0.23 -23.04
C LYS A 70 -2.49 1.05 -23.59
N ASP A 71 -2.30 2.07 -22.75
CA ASP A 71 -1.63 3.31 -23.15
C ASP A 71 -0.19 3.06 -23.59
N VAL A 72 0.55 2.19 -22.88
CA VAL A 72 1.90 1.77 -23.27
C VAL A 72 1.91 1.09 -24.63
N ILE A 73 0.98 0.17 -24.89
CA ILE A 73 0.88 -0.50 -26.18
C ILE A 73 0.54 0.50 -27.30
N ASN A 74 -0.35 1.46 -27.05
CA ASN A 74 -0.72 2.50 -28.00
C ASN A 74 0.47 3.42 -28.31
N TYR A 75 1.26 3.79 -27.31
CA TYR A 75 2.51 4.54 -27.52
C TYR A 75 3.41 3.86 -28.56
N TYR A 76 3.65 2.55 -28.43
CA TYR A 76 4.48 1.82 -29.40
C TYR A 76 3.79 1.63 -30.76
N LYS A 77 2.49 1.39 -30.80
CA LYS A 77 1.73 1.26 -32.05
C LYS A 77 1.73 2.54 -32.88
N THR A 78 1.72 3.69 -32.21
CA THR A 78 1.72 5.02 -32.87
C THR A 78 3.11 5.58 -33.10
N GLY A 79 4.17 4.84 -32.78
CA GLY A 79 5.55 5.32 -32.87
C GLY A 79 5.83 6.51 -31.97
N GLY A 80 5.14 6.60 -30.82
CA GLY A 80 5.30 7.68 -29.84
C GLY A 80 4.42 8.91 -30.09
N ALA A 81 3.47 8.85 -31.05
CA ALA A 81 2.54 9.97 -31.30
C ALA A 81 1.49 10.09 -30.16
N ASP A 82 1.02 8.96 -29.63
CA ASP A 82 0.19 8.94 -28.41
C ASP A 82 1.10 8.98 -27.17
N LYS A 83 1.06 10.09 -26.45
CA LYS A 83 1.90 10.36 -25.27
C LYS A 83 1.24 10.01 -23.93
N ALA A 84 0.07 9.39 -23.89
CA ALA A 84 -0.64 9.10 -22.65
C ALA A 84 0.21 8.30 -21.65
N ALA A 85 0.96 7.29 -22.12
CA ALA A 85 1.87 6.49 -21.30
C ALA A 85 3.16 7.23 -20.88
N ALA A 86 3.46 8.37 -21.49
CA ALA A 86 4.68 9.14 -21.25
C ALA A 86 4.42 10.49 -20.57
N THR A 87 3.17 10.79 -20.19
CA THR A 87 2.81 12.09 -19.61
C THR A 87 2.16 11.90 -18.24
N PRO A 88 2.93 12.02 -17.14
CA PRO A 88 2.37 11.99 -15.79
C PRO A 88 1.52 13.24 -15.53
N THR A 89 0.45 13.07 -14.74
CA THR A 89 -0.43 14.17 -14.32
C THR A 89 -0.61 14.13 -12.80
N ALA A 90 -1.16 15.17 -12.20
CA ALA A 90 -1.45 15.23 -10.77
C ALA A 90 -2.37 14.08 -10.30
N SER A 91 -3.25 13.58 -11.18
CA SER A 91 -4.17 12.47 -10.89
C SER A 91 -3.68 11.11 -11.40
N ASN A 92 -2.65 11.05 -12.25
CA ASN A 92 -2.12 9.83 -12.84
C ASN A 92 -0.59 9.82 -12.81
N ASN A 93 -0.02 9.11 -11.86
CA ASN A 93 1.42 8.89 -11.71
C ASN A 93 1.91 7.56 -12.31
N LEU A 94 1.05 6.82 -13.01
CA LEU A 94 1.40 5.54 -13.61
C LEU A 94 2.51 5.62 -14.66
N PRO A 95 2.67 6.71 -15.44
CA PRO A 95 3.82 6.86 -16.34
C PRO A 95 5.19 6.78 -15.64
N TYR A 96 5.28 7.03 -14.33
CA TYR A 96 6.50 6.79 -13.56
C TYR A 96 6.86 5.31 -13.34
N TYR A 97 5.95 4.39 -13.71
CA TYR A 97 6.18 2.95 -13.71
C TYR A 97 6.30 2.42 -15.14
N SER A 98 7.23 1.50 -15.37
CA SER A 98 7.32 0.82 -16.67
C SER A 98 6.23 -0.27 -16.83
N GLN A 99 5.87 -0.96 -15.76
CA GLN A 99 4.82 -2.00 -15.70
C GLN A 99 4.97 -3.10 -16.78
N SER A 100 6.20 -3.54 -17.02
CA SER A 100 6.48 -4.53 -18.07
C SER A 100 5.68 -5.84 -17.97
N PRO A 101 5.34 -6.42 -16.79
CA PRO A 101 4.51 -7.62 -16.71
C PRO A 101 3.09 -7.38 -17.21
N ASP A 102 2.47 -6.24 -16.87
CA ASP A 102 1.13 -5.87 -17.32
C ASP A 102 1.09 -5.66 -18.83
N THR A 103 2.09 -4.94 -19.38
CA THR A 103 2.22 -4.74 -20.82
C THR A 103 2.43 -6.06 -21.55
N PHE A 104 3.26 -6.94 -21.01
CA PHE A 104 3.54 -8.25 -21.61
C PHE A 104 2.29 -9.13 -21.71
N ILE A 105 1.50 -9.24 -20.61
CA ILE A 105 0.28 -10.04 -20.66
C ILE A 105 -0.78 -9.43 -21.59
N HIS A 106 -0.88 -8.09 -21.67
CA HIS A 106 -1.79 -7.43 -22.59
C HIS A 106 -1.41 -7.61 -24.07
N LEU A 107 -0.11 -7.70 -24.39
CA LEU A 107 0.33 -8.07 -25.75
C LEU A 107 -0.16 -9.48 -26.11
N ILE A 108 -0.07 -10.44 -25.18
CA ILE A 108 -0.58 -11.81 -25.39
C ILE A 108 -2.11 -11.79 -25.56
N ILE A 109 -2.83 -11.12 -24.68
CA ILE A 109 -4.28 -10.98 -24.70
C ILE A 109 -4.75 -10.43 -26.04
N ASN A 110 -4.12 -9.35 -26.53
CA ASN A 110 -4.44 -8.74 -27.82
C ASN A 110 -4.10 -9.65 -29.01
N ALA A 111 -2.98 -10.38 -28.94
CA ALA A 111 -2.54 -11.28 -30.00
C ALA A 111 -3.48 -12.49 -30.18
N PHE A 112 -4.12 -12.94 -29.10
CA PHE A 112 -5.04 -14.09 -29.10
C PHE A 112 -6.52 -13.69 -28.99
N ASN A 113 -6.85 -12.38 -29.00
CA ASN A 113 -8.21 -11.84 -28.85
C ASN A 113 -8.96 -12.42 -27.65
N ILE A 114 -8.34 -12.37 -26.47
CA ILE A 114 -8.91 -12.90 -25.23
C ILE A 114 -9.81 -11.85 -24.58
N ASP A 115 -11.10 -12.10 -24.47
CA ASP A 115 -12.07 -11.16 -23.89
C ASP A 115 -11.96 -11.12 -22.36
N ASP A 116 -11.92 -12.28 -21.71
CA ASP A 116 -11.77 -12.37 -20.26
C ASP A 116 -10.31 -12.54 -19.86
N TYR A 117 -9.64 -11.41 -19.64
CA TYR A 117 -8.19 -11.36 -19.45
C TYR A 117 -7.73 -11.50 -17.99
N MET A 118 -8.61 -11.31 -17.01
CA MET A 118 -8.21 -11.33 -15.59
C MET A 118 -7.60 -12.67 -15.14
N PRO A 119 -8.13 -13.84 -15.50
CA PRO A 119 -7.51 -15.11 -15.14
C PRO A 119 -6.08 -15.27 -15.67
N TYR A 120 -5.78 -14.74 -16.86
CA TYR A 120 -4.44 -14.81 -17.45
C TYR A 120 -3.45 -13.88 -16.73
N ARG A 121 -3.92 -12.71 -16.27
CA ARG A 121 -3.13 -11.80 -15.42
C ARG A 121 -2.77 -12.47 -14.09
N HIS A 122 -3.75 -13.10 -13.44
CA HIS A 122 -3.54 -13.84 -12.20
C HIS A 122 -2.57 -15.02 -12.43
N LEU A 123 -2.72 -15.76 -13.52
CA LEU A 123 -1.79 -16.85 -13.88
C LEU A 123 -0.34 -16.34 -14.05
N LEU A 124 -0.14 -15.22 -14.74
CA LEU A 124 1.20 -14.62 -14.87
C LEU A 124 1.75 -14.21 -13.49
N CYS A 125 0.92 -13.59 -12.64
CA CYS A 125 1.32 -13.22 -11.29
C CYS A 125 1.78 -14.44 -10.47
N ASN A 126 1.04 -15.56 -10.56
CA ASN A 126 1.40 -16.82 -9.89
C ASN A 126 2.73 -17.39 -10.38
N ILE A 127 2.94 -17.40 -11.70
CA ILE A 127 4.20 -17.87 -12.27
C ILE A 127 5.38 -17.00 -11.78
N LEU A 128 5.19 -15.68 -11.75
CA LEU A 128 6.22 -14.75 -11.26
C LEU A 128 6.45 -14.90 -9.75
N GLY A 129 5.40 -15.11 -8.95
CA GLY A 129 5.52 -15.42 -7.53
C GLY A 129 6.26 -16.72 -7.27
N TRP A 130 5.96 -17.75 -8.06
CA TRP A 130 6.68 -19.02 -8.02
C TRP A 130 8.17 -18.86 -8.39
N LEU A 131 8.51 -18.03 -9.37
CA LEU A 131 9.91 -17.71 -9.67
C LEU A 131 10.61 -17.08 -8.47
N GLY A 132 9.92 -16.24 -7.70
CA GLY A 132 10.42 -15.70 -6.42
C GLY A 132 10.76 -16.81 -5.42
N ILE A 133 9.86 -17.79 -5.25
CA ILE A 133 10.10 -18.96 -4.39
C ILE A 133 11.30 -19.77 -4.90
N LEU A 134 11.38 -20.03 -6.20
CA LEU A 134 12.46 -20.77 -6.82
C LEU A 134 13.82 -20.11 -6.59
N TYR A 135 13.96 -18.82 -6.93
CA TYR A 135 15.24 -18.13 -6.82
C TYR A 135 15.68 -17.88 -5.37
N ALA A 136 14.74 -17.64 -4.45
CA ALA A 136 15.02 -17.58 -3.02
C ALA A 136 15.57 -18.93 -2.53
N SER A 137 14.94 -20.03 -2.93
CA SER A 137 15.37 -21.40 -2.56
C SER A 137 16.73 -21.75 -3.16
N LEU A 138 17.00 -21.34 -4.42
CA LEU A 138 18.30 -21.53 -5.05
C LEU A 138 19.41 -20.71 -4.36
N LEU A 139 19.08 -19.51 -3.87
CA LEU A 139 20.01 -18.70 -3.09
C LEU A 139 20.33 -19.37 -1.75
N ALA A 140 19.30 -19.85 -1.04
CA ALA A 140 19.46 -20.60 0.21
C ALA A 140 20.26 -21.88 0.03
N ARG A 141 20.02 -22.64 -1.07
CA ARG A 141 20.81 -23.79 -1.44
C ARG A 141 22.29 -23.45 -1.56
N ARG A 142 22.60 -22.34 -2.20
CA ARG A 142 23.98 -21.93 -2.45
C ARG A 142 24.75 -21.62 -1.16
N ILE A 143 24.05 -21.17 -0.15
CA ILE A 143 24.63 -20.79 1.15
C ILE A 143 24.58 -21.97 2.15
N GLY A 144 23.46 -22.66 2.26
CA GLY A 144 23.17 -23.63 3.31
C GLY A 144 22.80 -25.06 2.86
N GLY A 145 22.91 -25.38 1.55
CA GLY A 145 22.63 -26.71 1.01
C GLY A 145 21.15 -26.97 0.68
N TRP A 146 20.85 -28.20 0.28
CA TRP A 146 19.52 -28.58 -0.21
C TRP A 146 18.43 -28.51 0.88
N ARG A 147 18.76 -28.80 2.14
CA ARG A 147 17.81 -28.67 3.25
C ARG A 147 17.38 -27.22 3.47
N ALA A 148 18.32 -26.28 3.38
CA ALA A 148 17.99 -24.85 3.45
C ALA A 148 17.10 -24.42 2.27
N ALA A 149 17.29 -24.99 1.06
CA ALA A 149 16.42 -24.74 -0.08
C ALA A 149 14.99 -25.23 0.16
N VAL A 150 14.83 -26.44 0.72
CA VAL A 150 13.51 -26.99 1.09
C VAL A 150 12.83 -26.09 2.12
N PHE A 151 13.54 -25.68 3.17
CA PHE A 151 12.99 -24.79 4.19
C PHE A 151 12.55 -23.46 3.58
N THR A 152 13.37 -22.85 2.71
CA THR A 152 13.01 -21.61 2.03
C THR A 152 11.75 -21.77 1.18
N CYS A 153 11.67 -22.83 0.38
CA CYS A 153 10.50 -23.13 -0.46
C CYS A 153 9.23 -23.25 0.38
N VAL A 154 9.28 -24.07 1.44
CA VAL A 154 8.14 -24.32 2.32
C VAL A 154 7.75 -23.04 3.07
N LEU A 155 8.70 -22.32 3.67
CA LEU A 155 8.43 -21.13 4.45
C LEU A 155 7.86 -20.00 3.58
N LEU A 156 8.36 -19.83 2.35
CA LEU A 156 7.87 -18.78 1.47
C LEU A 156 6.47 -19.11 0.92
N PHE A 157 6.21 -20.40 0.63
CA PHE A 157 4.88 -20.88 0.26
C PHE A 157 3.88 -20.78 1.43
N LEU A 158 4.32 -21.01 2.67
CA LEU A 158 3.52 -20.86 3.89
C LEU A 158 3.52 -19.42 4.45
N SER A 159 3.98 -18.43 3.67
CA SER A 159 3.96 -17.02 4.06
C SER A 159 2.69 -16.35 3.53
N PRO A 160 1.66 -16.13 4.38
CA PRO A 160 0.32 -15.78 3.91
C PRO A 160 0.27 -14.51 3.08
N ARG A 161 1.00 -13.46 3.47
CA ARG A 161 1.06 -12.22 2.69
C ARG A 161 1.73 -12.42 1.33
N PHE A 162 2.86 -13.12 1.26
CA PHE A 162 3.53 -13.38 0.00
C PHE A 162 2.69 -14.24 -0.94
N LEU A 163 2.07 -15.30 -0.39
CA LEU A 163 1.21 -16.19 -1.16
C LEU A 163 -0.03 -15.45 -1.70
N GLY A 164 -0.78 -14.78 -0.81
CA GLY A 164 -2.00 -14.08 -1.20
C GLY A 164 -1.76 -12.96 -2.21
N HIS A 165 -0.65 -12.21 -2.08
CA HIS A 165 -0.24 -11.25 -3.10
C HIS A 165 0.18 -11.92 -4.42
N SER A 166 0.66 -13.16 -4.39
CA SER A 166 1.01 -13.89 -5.61
C SER A 166 -0.20 -14.24 -6.46
N PHE A 167 -1.42 -14.11 -5.95
CA PHE A 167 -2.64 -14.39 -6.72
C PHE A 167 -2.93 -13.32 -7.78
N ASN A 168 -2.80 -12.03 -7.45
CA ASN A 168 -3.28 -10.94 -8.30
C ASN A 168 -2.45 -9.65 -8.27
N ASN A 169 -1.41 -9.55 -7.43
CA ASN A 169 -0.58 -8.34 -7.35
C ASN A 169 0.55 -8.38 -8.38
N LEU A 170 0.21 -8.08 -9.64
CA LEU A 170 1.15 -8.12 -10.77
C LEU A 170 2.18 -6.95 -10.77
N LYS A 171 2.32 -6.25 -9.66
CA LYS A 171 3.32 -5.19 -9.44
C LYS A 171 4.33 -5.55 -8.35
N ASP A 172 3.87 -5.83 -7.12
CA ASP A 172 4.76 -6.04 -5.99
C ASP A 172 5.42 -7.42 -6.02
N ILE A 173 4.70 -8.45 -6.45
CA ILE A 173 5.22 -9.82 -6.57
C ILE A 173 6.24 -9.97 -7.69
N PRO A 174 6.00 -9.53 -8.94
CA PRO A 174 7.03 -9.55 -9.97
C PRO A 174 8.28 -8.79 -9.56
N PHE A 175 8.12 -7.64 -8.89
CA PHE A 175 9.24 -6.86 -8.38
C PHE A 175 10.04 -7.62 -7.31
N ALA A 176 9.36 -8.24 -6.33
CA ALA A 176 10.01 -9.08 -5.33
C ALA A 176 10.78 -10.25 -5.95
N SER A 177 10.18 -10.90 -6.94
CA SER A 177 10.79 -12.02 -7.67
C SER A 177 12.00 -11.58 -8.50
N ALA A 178 11.92 -10.46 -9.19
CA ALA A 178 13.03 -9.90 -9.96
C ALA A 178 14.19 -9.46 -9.04
N CYS A 179 13.89 -8.89 -7.87
CA CYS A 179 14.90 -8.51 -6.88
C CYS A 179 15.66 -9.75 -6.35
N ILE A 180 14.94 -10.79 -5.88
CA ILE A 180 15.62 -11.98 -5.36
C ILE A 180 16.37 -12.75 -6.46
N MET A 181 15.87 -12.74 -7.70
CA MET A 181 16.56 -13.28 -8.86
C MET A 181 17.87 -12.50 -9.13
N SER A 182 17.83 -11.16 -9.06
CA SER A 182 19.01 -10.31 -9.20
C SER A 182 20.04 -10.61 -8.10
N ILE A 183 19.62 -10.71 -6.83
CA ILE A 183 20.51 -11.04 -5.71
C ILE A 183 21.14 -12.42 -5.91
N TYR A 184 20.38 -13.42 -6.36
CA TYR A 184 20.92 -14.75 -6.68
C TYR A 184 21.99 -14.66 -7.77
N TYR A 185 21.76 -13.91 -8.86
CA TYR A 185 22.74 -13.80 -9.94
C TYR A 185 23.91 -12.89 -9.59
N ILE A 186 23.75 -11.88 -8.73
CA ILE A 186 24.87 -11.12 -8.15
C ILE A 186 25.80 -12.06 -7.40
N VAL A 187 25.26 -12.85 -6.46
CA VAL A 187 26.03 -13.84 -5.68
C VAL A 187 26.72 -14.83 -6.62
N LYS A 188 25.98 -15.34 -7.62
CA LYS A 188 26.53 -16.33 -8.58
C LYS A 188 27.60 -15.74 -9.50
N PHE A 189 27.48 -14.49 -9.91
CA PHE A 189 28.48 -13.77 -10.71
C PHE A 189 29.77 -13.59 -9.93
N LEU A 190 29.67 -13.07 -8.70
CA LEU A 190 30.83 -12.85 -7.83
C LEU A 190 31.55 -14.16 -7.49
N ASP A 191 30.81 -15.24 -7.23
CA ASP A 191 31.38 -16.54 -6.92
C ASP A 191 32.08 -17.22 -8.10
N ASN A 192 31.69 -16.87 -9.33
CA ASN A 192 32.35 -17.37 -10.53
C ASN A 192 33.72 -16.70 -10.80
N LEU A 193 33.98 -15.53 -10.19
CA LEU A 193 35.25 -14.82 -10.41
C LEU A 193 36.46 -15.65 -9.95
N PRO A 194 37.57 -15.61 -10.66
CA PRO A 194 37.92 -14.73 -11.78
C PRO A 194 37.40 -15.18 -13.16
N LYS A 195 36.73 -16.31 -13.29
CA LYS A 195 36.19 -16.84 -14.55
C LYS A 195 34.76 -16.33 -14.76
N ILE A 196 34.61 -15.34 -15.66
CA ILE A 196 33.30 -14.81 -15.97
C ILE A 196 32.55 -15.78 -16.90
N LYS A 197 31.37 -16.25 -16.43
CA LYS A 197 30.45 -17.07 -17.24
C LYS A 197 29.43 -16.17 -17.91
N ILE A 198 29.46 -16.13 -19.26
CA ILE A 198 28.54 -15.28 -20.06
C ILE A 198 27.08 -15.53 -19.71
N SER A 199 26.67 -16.79 -19.57
CA SER A 199 25.28 -17.10 -19.16
C SER A 199 24.87 -16.49 -17.81
N THR A 200 25.79 -16.40 -16.86
CA THR A 200 25.53 -15.74 -15.56
C THR A 200 25.44 -14.22 -15.72
N ALA A 201 26.33 -13.64 -16.53
CA ALA A 201 26.32 -12.20 -16.82
C ALA A 201 25.03 -11.78 -17.54
N VAL A 202 24.60 -12.53 -18.56
CA VAL A 202 23.35 -12.30 -19.28
C VAL A 202 22.13 -12.39 -18.33
N MET A 203 22.06 -13.45 -17.50
CA MET A 203 20.94 -13.58 -16.57
C MET A 203 20.94 -12.53 -15.47
N LEU A 204 22.10 -12.04 -15.03
CA LEU A 204 22.21 -10.89 -14.13
C LEU A 204 21.69 -9.61 -14.80
N CYS A 205 22.11 -9.35 -16.02
CA CYS A 205 21.62 -8.23 -16.83
C CYS A 205 20.09 -8.27 -16.97
N LEU A 206 19.55 -9.41 -17.40
CA LEU A 206 18.09 -9.59 -17.58
C LEU A 206 17.31 -9.46 -16.27
N SER A 207 17.85 -9.95 -15.14
CA SER A 207 17.16 -9.84 -13.86
C SER A 207 17.12 -8.40 -13.33
N ILE A 208 18.20 -7.64 -13.49
CA ILE A 208 18.25 -6.21 -13.14
C ILE A 208 17.32 -5.40 -14.06
N ALA A 209 17.38 -5.66 -15.38
CA ALA A 209 16.50 -5.01 -16.36
C ALA A 209 15.02 -5.27 -16.01
N PHE A 210 14.67 -6.51 -15.68
CA PHE A 210 13.32 -6.89 -15.32
C PHE A 210 12.87 -6.19 -14.03
N ALA A 211 13.70 -6.12 -12.98
CA ALA A 211 13.36 -5.39 -11.76
C ALA A 211 13.08 -3.90 -12.04
N THR A 212 13.94 -3.26 -12.83
CA THR A 212 13.83 -1.83 -13.17
C THR A 212 12.66 -1.56 -14.12
N SER A 213 12.33 -2.50 -15.02
CA SER A 213 11.18 -2.41 -15.92
C SER A 213 9.80 -2.60 -15.22
N ILE A 214 9.78 -2.93 -13.94
CA ILE A 214 8.55 -2.95 -13.12
C ILE A 214 8.43 -1.64 -12.35
N ARG A 215 9.51 -1.24 -11.67
CA ARG A 215 9.57 -0.03 -10.84
C ARG A 215 10.96 0.60 -10.93
N VAL A 216 11.04 1.92 -10.93
CA VAL A 216 12.31 2.66 -10.85
C VAL A 216 13.18 2.23 -9.66
N GLY A 217 12.56 1.76 -8.56
CA GLY A 217 13.25 1.15 -7.42
C GLY A 217 14.12 -0.06 -7.76
N GLY A 218 13.97 -0.67 -8.95
CA GLY A 218 14.87 -1.71 -9.47
C GLY A 218 16.32 -1.24 -9.68
N LEU A 219 16.56 0.08 -9.80
CA LEU A 219 17.91 0.67 -9.81
C LEU A 219 18.69 0.34 -8.53
N LEU A 220 18.00 -0.01 -7.43
CA LEU A 220 18.63 -0.53 -6.21
C LEU A 220 19.45 -1.81 -6.48
N MET A 221 19.05 -2.62 -7.45
CA MET A 221 19.81 -3.84 -7.82
C MET A 221 21.12 -3.50 -8.51
N VAL A 222 21.19 -2.39 -9.25
CA VAL A 222 22.45 -1.84 -9.81
C VAL A 222 23.35 -1.39 -8.65
N ALA A 223 22.80 -0.64 -7.70
CA ALA A 223 23.55 -0.17 -6.52
C ALA A 223 24.08 -1.36 -5.68
N TYR A 224 23.26 -2.39 -5.45
CA TYR A 224 23.68 -3.61 -4.75
C TYR A 224 24.78 -4.35 -5.52
N PHE A 225 24.65 -4.48 -6.82
CA PHE A 225 25.70 -5.13 -7.62
C PHE A 225 27.04 -4.39 -7.50
N GLY A 226 27.03 -3.06 -7.65
CA GLY A 226 28.24 -2.23 -7.49
C GLY A 226 28.83 -2.36 -6.08
N LEU A 227 28.03 -2.20 -5.04
CA LEU A 227 28.45 -2.29 -3.64
C LEU A 227 29.09 -3.65 -3.33
N PHE A 228 28.39 -4.73 -3.66
CA PHE A 228 28.89 -6.08 -3.34
C PHE A 228 30.06 -6.50 -4.22
N ALA A 229 30.16 -6.02 -5.45
CA ALA A 229 31.35 -6.23 -6.28
C ALA A 229 32.60 -5.55 -5.69
N ILE A 230 32.47 -4.32 -5.18
CA ILE A 230 33.56 -3.60 -4.51
C ILE A 230 33.98 -4.34 -3.24
N ILE A 231 33.02 -4.70 -2.34
CA ILE A 231 33.33 -5.42 -1.10
C ILE A 231 33.97 -6.78 -1.41
N TYR A 232 33.44 -7.51 -2.39
CA TYR A 232 33.99 -8.81 -2.79
C TYR A 232 35.40 -8.68 -3.37
N TYR A 233 35.66 -7.64 -4.18
CA TYR A 233 36.97 -7.34 -4.71
C TYR A 233 37.98 -7.07 -3.59
N ILE A 234 37.63 -6.25 -2.59
CA ILE A 234 38.47 -5.95 -1.43
C ILE A 234 38.77 -7.26 -0.67
N TYR A 235 37.73 -8.07 -0.41
CA TYR A 235 37.86 -9.34 0.30
C TYR A 235 38.73 -10.36 -0.43
N LYS A 236 38.66 -10.41 -1.78
CA LYS A 236 39.42 -11.35 -2.65
C LYS A 236 40.55 -10.67 -3.41
N ARG A 237 41.06 -9.50 -2.95
CA ARG A 237 42.00 -8.65 -3.66
C ARG A 237 43.20 -9.43 -4.26
N LYS A 238 43.80 -10.34 -3.47
CA LYS A 238 44.95 -11.12 -3.92
C LYS A 238 44.65 -11.94 -5.20
N THR A 239 43.45 -12.51 -5.27
CA THR A 239 43.03 -13.37 -6.40
C THR A 239 42.46 -12.55 -7.57
N LEU A 240 41.82 -11.41 -7.30
CA LEU A 240 41.12 -10.64 -8.32
C LEU A 240 41.91 -9.50 -8.94
N LYS A 241 43.01 -9.07 -8.30
CA LYS A 241 43.86 -7.99 -8.83
C LYS A 241 44.25 -8.18 -10.33
N PRO A 242 44.63 -9.38 -10.81
CA PRO A 242 45.02 -9.57 -12.22
C PRO A 242 43.87 -9.42 -13.21
N VAL A 243 42.61 -9.56 -12.75
CA VAL A 243 41.40 -9.50 -13.59
C VAL A 243 40.51 -8.28 -13.28
N PHE A 244 41.03 -7.30 -12.56
CA PHE A 244 40.27 -6.14 -12.09
C PHE A 244 39.58 -5.41 -13.24
N PHE A 245 40.33 -4.93 -14.22
CA PHE A 245 39.76 -4.17 -15.34
C PHE A 245 38.75 -5.00 -16.15
N LYS A 246 39.04 -6.29 -16.36
CA LYS A 246 38.13 -7.19 -17.05
C LYS A 246 36.80 -7.30 -16.27
N THR A 247 36.88 -7.49 -14.96
CA THR A 247 35.66 -7.59 -14.08
C THR A 247 34.92 -6.27 -14.07
N LEU A 248 35.61 -5.15 -13.97
CA LEU A 248 35.00 -3.81 -13.99
C LEU A 248 34.26 -3.57 -15.31
N LEU A 249 34.89 -3.82 -16.46
CA LEU A 249 34.25 -3.64 -17.78
C LEU A 249 33.00 -4.52 -17.93
N TRP A 250 33.06 -5.79 -17.50
CA TRP A 250 31.90 -6.65 -17.52
C TRP A 250 30.78 -6.13 -16.58
N SER A 251 31.11 -5.65 -15.39
CA SER A 251 30.15 -5.10 -14.45
C SER A 251 29.46 -3.86 -15.00
N LEU A 252 30.25 -2.93 -15.58
CA LEU A 252 29.72 -1.74 -16.24
C LEU A 252 28.83 -2.11 -17.45
N GLY A 253 29.30 -3.04 -18.28
CA GLY A 253 28.57 -3.52 -19.45
C GLY A 253 27.23 -4.16 -19.08
N ILE A 254 27.17 -4.94 -17.98
CA ILE A 254 25.93 -5.52 -17.43
C ILE A 254 24.98 -4.40 -17.00
N CYS A 255 25.44 -3.40 -16.25
CA CYS A 255 24.62 -2.30 -15.78
C CYS A 255 24.05 -1.45 -16.93
N VAL A 256 24.91 -1.09 -17.90
CA VAL A 256 24.51 -0.31 -19.08
C VAL A 256 23.50 -1.10 -19.93
N ALA A 257 23.77 -2.37 -20.21
CA ALA A 257 22.85 -3.21 -20.98
C ALA A 257 21.50 -3.39 -20.26
N ALA A 258 21.51 -3.59 -18.94
CA ALA A 258 20.28 -3.69 -18.14
C ALA A 258 19.47 -2.38 -18.19
N TYR A 259 20.14 -1.24 -18.11
CA TYR A 259 19.51 0.07 -18.19
C TYR A 259 18.87 0.31 -19.57
N ILE A 260 19.59 0.02 -20.65
CA ILE A 260 19.07 0.14 -22.02
C ILE A 260 17.83 -0.75 -22.19
N LEU A 261 17.90 -2.02 -21.78
CA LEU A 261 16.77 -2.95 -21.88
C LEU A 261 15.54 -2.48 -21.10
N CYS A 262 15.73 -1.86 -19.92
CA CYS A 262 14.65 -1.29 -19.13
C CYS A 262 13.98 -0.12 -19.84
N ILE A 263 14.75 0.83 -20.39
CA ILE A 263 14.23 2.02 -21.09
C ILE A 263 13.32 1.62 -22.25
N PHE A 264 13.67 0.57 -23.01
CA PHE A 264 12.85 0.09 -24.12
C PHE A 264 11.47 -0.43 -23.74
N THR A 265 11.21 -0.69 -22.47
CA THR A 265 9.87 -1.10 -21.98
C THR A 265 9.11 0.03 -21.30
N TRP A 266 9.70 1.22 -21.21
CA TRP A 266 9.20 2.33 -20.41
C TRP A 266 9.09 3.63 -21.20
N PRO A 267 7.91 3.96 -21.77
CA PRO A 267 7.70 5.13 -22.62
C PRO A 267 8.19 6.45 -22.00
N TYR A 268 7.89 6.69 -20.72
CA TYR A 268 8.34 7.90 -20.02
C TYR A 268 9.87 8.03 -19.99
N ALA A 269 10.57 6.95 -19.67
CA ALA A 269 12.03 6.93 -19.68
C ALA A 269 12.59 7.02 -21.12
N LEU A 270 11.89 6.49 -22.11
CA LEU A 270 12.32 6.56 -23.51
C LEU A 270 12.30 7.99 -24.05
N GLU A 271 11.34 8.83 -23.62
CA GLU A 271 11.26 10.25 -23.98
C GLU A 271 12.37 11.10 -23.34
N GLY A 272 12.93 10.67 -22.20
CA GLY A 272 14.03 11.34 -21.52
C GLY A 272 14.87 10.37 -20.70
N PRO A 273 15.83 9.68 -21.33
CA PRO A 273 16.53 8.55 -20.68
C PRO A 273 17.26 8.87 -19.39
N VAL A 274 17.58 10.12 -19.10
CA VAL A 274 18.26 10.54 -17.86
C VAL A 274 17.34 11.41 -17.01
N SER A 275 16.78 12.47 -17.61
CA SER A 275 15.93 13.43 -16.89
C SER A 275 14.67 12.78 -16.32
N ASN A 276 13.94 12.01 -17.15
CA ASN A 276 12.66 11.43 -16.75
C ASN A 276 12.85 10.25 -15.79
N VAL A 277 13.95 9.51 -15.89
CA VAL A 277 14.26 8.46 -14.91
C VAL A 277 14.61 9.07 -13.55
N TYR A 278 15.36 10.18 -13.53
CA TYR A 278 15.64 10.93 -12.31
C TYR A 278 14.37 11.52 -11.70
N ASP A 279 13.52 12.09 -12.53
CA ASP A 279 12.21 12.63 -12.11
C ASP A 279 11.31 11.53 -11.53
N ALA A 280 11.18 10.38 -12.21
CA ALA A 280 10.46 9.23 -11.69
C ALA A 280 11.03 8.73 -10.35
N PHE A 281 12.36 8.67 -10.21
CA PHE A 281 13.01 8.28 -8.96
C PHE A 281 12.66 9.25 -7.83
N THR A 282 12.73 10.54 -8.07
CA THR A 282 12.45 11.59 -7.08
C THR A 282 10.97 11.58 -6.66
N ASN A 283 10.05 11.52 -7.62
CA ASN A 283 8.61 11.51 -7.33
C ASN A 283 8.15 10.22 -6.65
N MET A 284 8.75 9.08 -6.99
CA MET A 284 8.39 7.80 -6.37
C MET A 284 9.02 7.57 -5.00
N SER A 285 10.16 8.20 -4.70
CA SER A 285 10.75 8.18 -3.35
C SER A 285 9.98 9.06 -2.36
N LYS A 286 9.38 10.16 -2.84
CA LYS A 286 8.56 11.08 -2.06
C LYS A 286 7.12 11.09 -2.59
N PHE A 287 6.47 9.93 -2.54
CA PHE A 287 5.11 9.76 -3.07
C PHE A 287 4.14 10.76 -2.43
N GLN A 288 3.57 11.64 -3.25
CA GLN A 288 2.81 12.80 -2.76
C GLN A 288 1.36 12.47 -2.37
N ILE A 289 0.80 11.36 -2.88
CA ILE A 289 -0.59 10.99 -2.60
C ILE A 289 -0.66 10.32 -1.22
N ALA A 290 -1.24 11.04 -0.26
CA ALA A 290 -1.52 10.48 1.06
C ALA A 290 -2.88 9.76 1.06
N ILE A 291 -2.93 8.60 1.70
CA ILE A 291 -4.12 7.75 1.81
C ILE A 291 -4.43 7.54 3.30
N LYS A 292 -5.71 7.69 3.69
CA LYS A 292 -6.15 7.31 5.04
C LYS A 292 -6.17 5.80 5.19
N GLN A 293 -5.67 5.30 6.31
CA GLN A 293 -5.64 3.89 6.65
C GLN A 293 -5.79 3.66 8.14
N VAL A 294 -6.21 2.46 8.51
CA VAL A 294 -6.41 2.09 9.92
C VAL A 294 -5.09 1.61 10.53
N PHE A 295 -4.63 2.31 11.55
CA PHE A 295 -3.47 1.89 12.33
C PHE A 295 -3.69 2.19 13.82
N GLU A 296 -3.51 1.17 14.67
CA GLU A 296 -3.70 1.22 16.13
C GLU A 296 -5.08 1.77 16.56
N GLY A 297 -6.13 1.36 15.82
CA GLY A 297 -7.50 1.71 16.16
C GLY A 297 -7.90 3.14 15.79
N ARG A 298 -7.16 3.78 14.90
CA ARG A 298 -7.44 5.14 14.37
C ARG A 298 -7.24 5.21 12.87
N MET A 299 -7.97 6.11 12.22
CA MET A 299 -7.70 6.49 10.84
C MET A 299 -6.52 7.46 10.81
N GLN A 300 -5.45 7.10 10.11
CA GLN A 300 -4.24 7.92 9.99
C GLN A 300 -3.85 8.11 8.53
N TRP A 301 -3.30 9.29 8.23
CA TRP A 301 -2.75 9.56 6.90
C TRP A 301 -1.41 8.85 6.71
N SER A 302 -1.20 8.28 5.54
CA SER A 302 -0.01 7.50 5.21
C SER A 302 1.30 8.30 5.22
N ASP A 303 1.23 9.62 5.06
CA ASP A 303 2.37 10.54 5.14
C ASP A 303 2.67 11.04 6.58
N ASN A 304 1.87 10.62 7.57
CA ASN A 304 2.05 10.99 8.98
C ASN A 304 2.02 9.77 9.93
N LEU A 305 2.52 8.65 9.46
CA LEU A 305 2.59 7.42 10.25
C LEU A 305 3.81 7.39 11.19
N PRO A 306 3.72 6.70 12.33
CA PRO A 306 4.85 6.53 13.22
C PRO A 306 5.97 5.70 12.56
N LEU A 307 7.23 5.98 12.92
CA LEU A 307 8.41 5.31 12.35
C LEU A 307 8.35 3.78 12.45
N TYR A 308 7.69 3.26 13.48
CA TYR A 308 7.56 1.81 13.70
C TYR A 308 6.41 1.16 12.90
N TYR A 309 5.68 1.90 12.06
CA TYR A 309 4.56 1.37 11.28
C TYR A 309 4.94 0.13 10.47
N SER A 310 5.88 0.25 9.52
CA SER A 310 6.28 -0.88 8.67
C SER A 310 6.97 -2.00 9.46
N PRO A 311 7.91 -1.74 10.38
CA PRO A 311 8.47 -2.77 11.26
C PRO A 311 7.42 -3.53 12.06
N LYS A 312 6.43 -2.83 12.63
CA LYS A 312 5.34 -3.43 13.40
C LYS A 312 4.46 -4.32 12.51
N PHE A 313 4.08 -3.86 11.31
CA PHE A 313 3.33 -4.68 10.38
C PHE A 313 4.08 -5.92 9.93
N ILE A 314 5.39 -5.84 9.65
CA ILE A 314 6.23 -7.00 9.35
C ILE A 314 6.20 -7.99 10.52
N LEU A 315 6.39 -7.51 11.75
CA LEU A 315 6.37 -8.36 12.94
C LEU A 315 5.02 -9.05 13.16
N MET A 316 3.91 -8.32 12.98
CA MET A 316 2.55 -8.81 13.24
C MET A 316 2.01 -9.77 12.16
N THR A 317 2.51 -9.69 10.94
CA THR A 317 1.93 -10.40 9.78
C THR A 317 2.89 -11.40 9.14
N THR A 318 4.06 -11.62 9.76
CA THR A 318 4.99 -12.67 9.38
C THR A 318 4.78 -13.90 10.28
N PRO A 319 4.73 -15.14 9.73
CA PRO A 319 4.62 -16.34 10.54
C PRO A 319 5.73 -16.44 11.60
N ILE A 320 5.38 -16.87 12.80
CA ILE A 320 6.33 -16.97 13.95
C ILE A 320 7.56 -17.81 13.60
N ILE A 321 7.39 -18.88 12.83
CA ILE A 321 8.53 -19.73 12.41
C ILE A 321 9.53 -18.94 11.54
N VAL A 322 9.09 -18.01 10.71
CA VAL A 322 9.95 -17.15 9.89
C VAL A 322 10.69 -16.16 10.80
N LEU A 323 9.99 -15.53 11.74
CA LEU A 323 10.60 -14.60 12.70
C LEU A 323 11.64 -15.29 13.57
N LEU A 324 11.31 -16.47 14.10
CA LEU A 324 12.23 -17.30 14.88
C LEU A 324 13.45 -17.69 14.03
N GLY A 325 13.24 -18.18 12.82
CA GLY A 325 14.32 -18.54 11.93
C GLY A 325 15.24 -17.38 11.59
N PHE A 326 14.66 -16.19 11.35
CA PHE A 326 15.42 -14.96 11.13
C PHE A 326 16.27 -14.59 12.36
N LEU A 327 15.70 -14.64 13.55
CA LEU A 327 16.45 -14.42 14.80
C LEU A 327 17.59 -15.42 14.98
N LEU A 328 17.31 -16.69 14.73
CA LEU A 328 18.34 -17.76 14.78
C LEU A 328 19.45 -17.51 13.74
N SER A 329 19.14 -16.94 12.58
CA SER A 329 20.16 -16.59 11.60
C SER A 329 21.15 -15.53 12.10
N LEU A 330 20.66 -14.55 12.86
CA LEU A 330 21.50 -13.54 13.50
C LEU A 330 22.36 -14.13 14.61
N ILE A 331 21.77 -14.98 15.46
CA ILE A 331 22.48 -15.64 16.58
C ILE A 331 23.61 -16.54 16.04
N PHE A 332 23.33 -17.31 14.96
CA PHE A 332 24.29 -18.27 14.42
C PHE A 332 25.14 -17.73 13.25
N LEU A 333 25.15 -16.42 13.03
CA LEU A 333 25.94 -15.78 11.96
C LEU A 333 27.43 -16.17 12.05
N HIS A 334 27.98 -16.24 13.25
CA HIS A 334 29.38 -16.58 13.48
C HIS A 334 29.75 -18.04 13.18
N TYR A 335 28.80 -18.97 13.22
CA TYR A 335 29.03 -20.38 12.84
C TYR A 335 29.19 -20.55 11.32
N ASN A 336 28.64 -19.63 10.54
CA ASN A 336 28.67 -19.66 9.09
C ASN A 336 29.83 -18.83 8.51
N ARG A 337 30.96 -18.71 9.22
CA ARG A 337 32.14 -17.86 8.85
C ARG A 337 32.65 -18.08 7.41
N LYS A 338 32.54 -19.30 6.86
CA LYS A 338 32.96 -19.59 5.48
C LYS A 338 32.05 -18.96 4.43
N GLN A 339 30.78 -18.72 4.78
CA GLN A 339 29.76 -18.15 3.90
C GLN A 339 29.35 -16.72 4.34
N TRP A 340 30.10 -16.11 5.29
CA TRP A 340 29.77 -14.84 5.92
C TRP A 340 29.41 -13.75 4.90
N PHE A 341 30.16 -13.67 3.79
CA PHE A 341 29.94 -12.67 2.77
C PHE A 341 28.51 -12.78 2.16
N TYR A 342 28.10 -13.98 1.81
CA TYR A 342 26.76 -14.21 1.23
C TYR A 342 25.66 -13.99 2.25
N TYR A 343 25.90 -14.35 3.52
CA TYR A 343 25.00 -14.00 4.61
C TYR A 343 24.82 -12.50 4.73
N MET A 344 25.92 -11.73 4.69
CA MET A 344 25.86 -10.27 4.78
C MET A 344 25.16 -9.64 3.57
N VAL A 345 25.36 -10.18 2.36
CA VAL A 345 24.59 -9.75 1.18
C VAL A 345 23.11 -9.92 1.40
N VAL A 346 22.67 -11.10 1.84
CA VAL A 346 21.23 -11.37 2.05
C VAL A 346 20.69 -10.55 3.22
N LEU A 347 21.44 -10.39 4.31
CA LEU A 347 21.05 -9.58 5.45
C LEU A 347 20.89 -8.10 5.08
N PHE A 348 21.86 -7.57 4.34
CA PHE A 348 21.80 -6.19 3.88
C PHE A 348 20.59 -5.95 2.98
N THR A 349 20.35 -6.84 2.00
CA THR A 349 19.20 -6.70 1.09
C THR A 349 17.85 -6.90 1.78
N ALA A 350 17.79 -7.60 2.92
CA ALA A 350 16.60 -7.74 3.73
C ALA A 350 16.33 -6.49 4.60
N LEU A 351 17.36 -5.91 5.21
CA LEU A 351 17.19 -4.87 6.24
C LEU A 351 17.35 -3.44 5.72
N PHE A 352 18.27 -3.21 4.77
CA PHE A 352 18.57 -1.85 4.30
C PHE A 352 17.33 -1.09 3.81
N PRO A 353 16.43 -1.66 2.97
CA PRO A 353 15.25 -0.92 2.52
C PRO A 353 14.28 -0.59 3.64
N ILE A 354 14.17 -1.47 4.64
CA ILE A 354 13.30 -1.24 5.81
C ILE A 354 13.87 -0.06 6.61
N CYS A 355 15.18 -0.09 6.90
CA CYS A 355 15.85 1.00 7.61
C CYS A 355 15.75 2.33 6.84
N TRP A 356 15.90 2.28 5.51
CA TRP A 356 15.81 3.47 4.66
C TRP A 356 14.42 4.11 4.72
N ILE A 357 13.35 3.34 4.54
CA ILE A 357 11.97 3.83 4.60
C ILE A 357 11.65 4.45 5.97
N VAL A 358 12.13 3.83 7.06
CA VAL A 358 11.98 4.36 8.41
C VAL A 358 12.74 5.68 8.58
N PHE A 359 14.00 5.73 8.13
CA PHE A 359 14.84 6.91 8.23
C PHE A 359 14.34 8.09 7.39
N ASP A 360 13.96 7.82 6.14
CA ASP A 360 13.46 8.81 5.18
C ASP A 360 12.01 9.23 5.46
N ARG A 361 11.31 8.58 6.38
CA ARG A 361 9.86 8.78 6.64
C ARG A 361 9.02 8.68 5.37
N SER A 362 9.36 7.72 4.52
CA SER A 362 8.70 7.54 3.23
C SER A 362 7.20 7.26 3.41
N ASN A 363 6.37 7.84 2.55
CA ASN A 363 4.94 7.62 2.53
C ASN A 363 4.61 6.17 2.13
N VAL A 364 4.07 5.38 3.07
CA VAL A 364 3.75 3.95 2.90
C VAL A 364 2.32 3.65 3.37
N TYR A 365 1.66 2.72 2.69
CA TYR A 365 0.28 2.31 2.98
C TYR A 365 0.02 0.85 2.58
N GLY A 366 -1.13 0.30 3.00
CA GLY A 366 -1.45 -1.12 2.78
C GLY A 366 -0.48 -2.03 3.54
N GLY A 367 -0.21 -1.74 4.80
CA GLY A 367 0.77 -2.43 5.62
C GLY A 367 2.20 -2.22 5.10
N TRP A 368 2.93 -3.30 4.87
CA TRP A 368 4.31 -3.26 4.37
C TRP A 368 4.48 -3.74 2.93
N ARG A 369 3.41 -3.67 2.11
CA ARG A 369 3.42 -4.16 0.71
C ARG A 369 4.55 -3.57 -0.14
N HIS A 370 4.90 -2.30 0.08
CA HIS A 370 5.99 -1.64 -0.62
C HIS A 370 7.38 -2.24 -0.33
N LEU A 371 7.52 -2.94 0.80
CA LEU A 371 8.71 -3.65 1.24
C LEU A 371 8.66 -5.16 0.93
N LEU A 372 7.62 -5.65 0.25
CA LEU A 372 7.44 -7.08 0.00
C LEU A 372 8.62 -7.71 -0.75
N PHE A 373 9.36 -6.90 -1.52
CA PHE A 373 10.58 -7.35 -2.23
C PHE A 373 11.75 -7.72 -1.29
N THR A 374 11.73 -7.29 -0.02
CA THR A 374 12.74 -7.67 0.97
C THR A 374 12.45 -9.03 1.60
N TYR A 375 11.19 -9.45 1.55
CA TYR A 375 10.71 -10.62 2.25
C TYR A 375 11.34 -11.95 1.80
N PRO A 376 11.54 -12.24 0.50
CA PRO A 376 12.25 -13.44 0.09
C PRO A 376 13.66 -13.54 0.70
N SER A 377 14.40 -12.41 0.84
CA SER A 377 15.69 -12.37 1.53
C SER A 377 15.56 -12.68 3.03
N MET A 378 14.52 -12.16 3.71
CA MET A 378 14.23 -12.48 5.11
C MET A 378 13.96 -13.99 5.31
N VAL A 379 13.18 -14.59 4.41
CA VAL A 379 12.86 -16.02 4.46
C VAL A 379 14.08 -16.89 4.18
N VAL A 380 14.96 -16.48 3.25
CA VAL A 380 16.26 -17.14 3.05
C VAL A 380 17.06 -17.17 4.34
N LEU A 381 17.18 -16.04 5.03
CA LEU A 381 17.87 -15.96 6.33
C LEU A 381 17.19 -16.84 7.37
N ALA A 382 15.86 -16.81 7.45
CA ALA A 382 15.10 -17.66 8.37
C ALA A 382 15.40 -19.15 8.14
N ALA A 383 15.36 -19.59 6.90
CA ALA A 383 15.68 -20.96 6.54
C ALA A 383 17.13 -21.35 6.88
N LEU A 384 18.07 -20.43 6.68
CA LEU A 384 19.49 -20.64 7.07
C LEU A 384 19.64 -20.71 8.58
N GLY A 385 18.92 -19.91 9.36
CA GLY A 385 18.91 -19.92 10.83
C GLY A 385 18.39 -21.26 11.38
N LEU A 386 17.22 -21.69 10.90
CA LEU A 386 16.64 -23.00 11.26
C LEU A 386 17.56 -24.16 10.89
N ASN A 387 18.16 -24.10 9.69
CA ASN A 387 19.12 -25.09 9.22
C ASN A 387 20.39 -25.13 10.09
N SER A 388 20.89 -23.96 10.52
CA SER A 388 22.06 -23.85 11.38
C SER A 388 21.82 -24.47 12.76
N LEU A 389 20.65 -24.22 13.36
CA LEU A 389 20.28 -24.86 14.63
C LEU A 389 20.29 -26.37 14.52
N LEU A 390 19.67 -26.95 13.48
CA LEU A 390 19.68 -28.41 13.28
C LEU A 390 21.08 -28.96 13.04
N ASN A 391 22.01 -28.22 12.46
CA ASN A 391 23.40 -28.63 12.27
C ASN A 391 24.19 -28.67 13.59
N LEU A 392 23.88 -27.78 14.52
CA LEU A 392 24.55 -27.71 15.83
C LEU A 392 24.13 -28.83 16.78
N ILE A 393 22.91 -29.30 16.67
CA ILE A 393 22.40 -30.40 17.50
C ILE A 393 23.06 -31.71 17.09
N ARG A 394 23.74 -32.40 18.03
CA ARG A 394 24.36 -33.71 17.79
C ARG A 394 23.40 -34.86 18.06
N ASN A 395 22.57 -34.75 19.12
CA ASN A 395 21.61 -35.78 19.49
C ASN A 395 20.46 -35.88 18.48
N ARG A 396 20.23 -37.10 17.95
CA ARG A 396 19.18 -37.37 16.96
C ARG A 396 17.76 -37.10 17.47
N TYR A 397 17.50 -37.42 18.75
CA TYR A 397 16.18 -37.21 19.36
C TYR A 397 15.90 -35.69 19.52
N ALA A 398 16.92 -34.92 19.92
CA ALA A 398 16.80 -33.46 19.96
C ALA A 398 16.57 -32.85 18.56
N LYS A 399 17.18 -33.42 17.50
CA LYS A 399 16.86 -33.01 16.11
C LYS A 399 15.40 -33.28 15.75
N TYR A 400 14.88 -34.46 16.12
CA TYR A 400 13.47 -34.76 15.86
C TYR A 400 12.53 -33.88 16.65
N ALA A 401 12.83 -33.57 17.93
CA ALA A 401 12.06 -32.67 18.75
C ALA A 401 12.02 -31.24 18.14
N VAL A 402 13.16 -30.71 17.69
CA VAL A 402 13.22 -29.41 17.00
C VAL A 402 12.50 -29.46 15.67
N GLY A 403 12.63 -30.53 14.90
CA GLY A 403 11.89 -30.72 13.64
C GLY A 403 10.37 -30.73 13.88
N LEU A 404 9.91 -31.41 14.93
CA LEU A 404 8.51 -31.40 15.34
C LEU A 404 8.05 -30.00 15.77
N ALA A 405 8.86 -29.26 16.53
CA ALA A 405 8.56 -27.89 16.90
C ALA A 405 8.41 -26.99 15.65
N TYR A 406 9.24 -27.16 14.63
CA TYR A 406 9.10 -26.44 13.38
C TYR A 406 7.78 -26.75 12.65
N LEU A 407 7.39 -28.04 12.63
CA LEU A 407 6.10 -28.45 12.06
C LEU A 407 4.91 -27.85 12.84
N LEU A 408 4.99 -27.86 14.18
CA LEU A 408 3.94 -27.25 15.02
C LEU A 408 3.80 -25.74 14.77
N LEU A 409 4.90 -25.03 14.56
CA LEU A 409 4.88 -23.61 14.23
C LEU A 409 4.31 -23.32 12.82
N CYS A 410 4.32 -24.29 11.91
CA CYS A 410 3.67 -24.19 10.61
C CYS A 410 2.15 -24.39 10.66
N ILE A 411 1.59 -24.95 11.74
CA ILE A 411 0.14 -25.22 11.86
C ILE A 411 -0.67 -23.93 11.73
N ASN A 412 -0.21 -22.84 12.33
CA ASN A 412 -0.97 -21.58 12.31
C ASN A 412 -1.16 -21.02 10.89
N PRO A 413 -0.13 -20.80 10.06
CA PRO A 413 -0.36 -20.32 8.68
C PRO A 413 -1.11 -21.36 7.82
N ILE A 414 -0.92 -22.65 8.01
CA ILE A 414 -1.68 -23.69 7.30
C ILE A 414 -3.17 -23.63 7.70
N SER A 415 -3.46 -23.51 9.00
CA SER A 415 -4.84 -23.40 9.50
C SER A 415 -5.50 -22.13 8.97
N HIS A 416 -4.76 -21.02 8.84
CA HIS A 416 -5.27 -19.80 8.24
C HIS A 416 -5.66 -20.02 6.77
N TYR A 417 -4.83 -20.71 5.97
CA TYR A 417 -5.18 -21.03 4.58
C TYR A 417 -6.46 -21.86 4.47
N ILE A 418 -6.55 -22.94 5.26
CA ILE A 418 -7.72 -23.84 5.20
C ILE A 418 -9.02 -23.12 5.58
N ARG A 419 -8.96 -22.20 6.56
CA ARG A 419 -10.17 -21.53 7.08
C ARG A 419 -10.56 -20.27 6.34
N ASN A 420 -9.57 -19.57 5.77
CA ASN A 420 -9.76 -18.20 5.30
C ASN A 420 -9.40 -18.00 3.82
N HIS A 421 -9.21 -19.09 3.06
CA HIS A 421 -9.06 -18.98 1.60
C HIS A 421 -10.32 -18.33 0.99
N PRO A 422 -10.17 -17.36 0.06
CA PRO A 422 -8.95 -16.88 -0.62
C PRO A 422 -8.32 -15.61 -0.01
N TYR A 423 -8.45 -15.39 1.28
CA TYR A 423 -8.02 -14.17 1.97
C TYR A 423 -6.68 -14.34 2.71
N GLU A 424 -5.74 -15.11 2.15
CA GLU A 424 -4.47 -15.46 2.80
C GLU A 424 -3.69 -14.23 3.26
N TYR A 425 -3.69 -13.16 2.47
CA TYR A 425 -2.93 -11.96 2.83
C TYR A 425 -3.50 -11.17 4.02
N VAL A 426 -4.74 -11.49 4.44
CA VAL A 426 -5.39 -10.94 5.65
C VAL A 426 -4.97 -11.75 6.88
N TYR A 427 -3.67 -11.90 7.08
CA TYR A 427 -3.09 -12.73 8.15
C TYR A 427 -2.47 -11.85 9.24
N PHE A 428 -2.77 -12.18 10.49
CA PHE A 428 -2.10 -11.67 11.67
C PHE A 428 -1.65 -12.84 12.55
N ASN A 429 -0.41 -12.77 13.06
CA ASN A 429 0.16 -13.82 13.88
C ASN A 429 -0.20 -13.66 15.36
N GLN A 430 0.28 -14.58 16.20
CA GLN A 430 -0.04 -14.66 17.61
C GLN A 430 0.53 -13.50 18.45
N PHE A 431 1.44 -12.65 17.93
CA PHE A 431 1.89 -11.44 18.65
C PHE A 431 0.79 -10.39 18.80
N VAL A 432 -0.17 -10.36 17.90
CA VAL A 432 -1.36 -9.50 18.02
C VAL A 432 -2.51 -10.22 18.73
N GLY A 433 -2.41 -11.55 18.84
CA GLY A 433 -3.47 -12.45 19.27
C GLY A 433 -4.02 -13.24 18.08
N SER A 434 -4.65 -12.57 17.13
CA SER A 434 -5.19 -13.16 15.91
C SER A 434 -5.71 -12.08 14.96
N THR A 435 -6.23 -12.46 13.79
CA THR A 435 -6.98 -11.56 12.90
C THR A 435 -8.17 -10.92 13.64
N LYS A 436 -8.81 -11.65 14.56
CA LYS A 436 -9.90 -11.13 15.37
C LYS A 436 -9.47 -9.99 16.28
N ASP A 437 -8.30 -10.09 16.91
CA ASP A 437 -7.78 -9.05 17.81
C ASP A 437 -7.22 -7.84 17.04
N ALA A 438 -6.89 -8.02 15.76
CA ALA A 438 -6.48 -6.97 14.84
C ALA A 438 -7.66 -6.17 14.26
N TYR A 439 -8.88 -6.72 14.29
CA TYR A 439 -10.09 -6.11 13.74
C TYR A 439 -10.41 -4.77 14.41
N GLY A 440 -10.67 -3.75 13.61
CA GLY A 440 -10.87 -2.38 14.09
C GLY A 440 -9.60 -1.70 14.64
N LYS A 441 -8.44 -2.36 14.59
CA LYS A 441 -7.15 -1.77 15.01
C LYS A 441 -6.16 -1.63 13.86
N TYR A 442 -6.20 -2.53 12.88
CA TYR A 442 -5.29 -2.55 11.74
C TYR A 442 -6.04 -2.80 10.45
N GLU A 443 -5.50 -2.30 9.36
CA GLU A 443 -6.04 -2.49 8.02
C GLU A 443 -5.97 -3.97 7.60
N MET A 444 -7.06 -4.50 7.03
CA MET A 444 -7.20 -5.92 6.71
C MET A 444 -7.24 -6.18 5.20
N ASP A 445 -8.43 -6.17 4.60
CA ASP A 445 -8.66 -6.50 3.18
C ASP A 445 -8.41 -5.27 2.28
N TYR A 446 -7.19 -4.71 2.33
CA TYR A 446 -6.81 -3.49 1.60
C TYR A 446 -6.70 -3.67 0.07
N TYR A 447 -6.84 -4.91 -0.42
CA TYR A 447 -6.92 -5.23 -1.85
C TYR A 447 -8.31 -5.63 -2.31
N TYR A 448 -9.29 -5.69 -1.40
CA TYR A 448 -10.71 -5.88 -1.71
C TYR A 448 -11.05 -7.23 -2.37
N HIS A 449 -10.32 -8.29 -2.03
CA HIS A 449 -10.61 -9.64 -2.54
C HIS A 449 -12.01 -10.11 -2.19
N SER A 450 -12.54 -9.66 -1.04
CA SER A 450 -13.89 -9.96 -0.55
C SER A 450 -15.02 -9.44 -1.47
N LEU A 451 -14.72 -8.49 -2.35
CA LEU A 451 -15.70 -7.93 -3.29
C LEU A 451 -16.26 -9.00 -4.25
N ARG A 452 -15.45 -10.00 -4.64
CA ARG A 452 -15.90 -11.09 -5.52
C ARG A 452 -17.03 -11.88 -4.87
N GLU A 453 -16.82 -12.41 -3.66
CA GLU A 453 -17.79 -13.21 -2.94
C GLU A 453 -19.06 -12.39 -2.62
N ALA A 454 -18.89 -11.11 -2.25
CA ALA A 454 -20.00 -10.21 -2.02
C ALA A 454 -20.83 -9.97 -3.28
N ALA A 455 -20.19 -9.76 -4.44
CA ALA A 455 -20.88 -9.59 -5.72
C ALA A 455 -21.61 -10.87 -6.14
N ASP A 456 -21.00 -12.03 -5.97
CA ASP A 456 -21.62 -13.33 -6.27
C ASP A 456 -22.86 -13.57 -5.38
N TRP A 457 -22.78 -13.23 -4.09
CA TRP A 457 -23.94 -13.30 -3.22
C TRP A 457 -25.07 -12.37 -3.67
N VAL A 458 -24.77 -11.13 -4.05
CA VAL A 458 -25.77 -10.16 -4.55
C VAL A 458 -26.41 -10.69 -5.83
N LYS A 459 -25.66 -11.23 -6.79
CA LYS A 459 -26.22 -11.80 -8.03
C LYS A 459 -27.23 -12.90 -7.78
N GLN A 460 -26.95 -13.76 -6.78
CA GLN A 460 -27.80 -14.91 -6.42
C GLN A 460 -29.03 -14.51 -5.59
N ASN A 461 -28.89 -13.54 -4.69
CA ASN A 461 -29.90 -13.29 -3.64
C ASN A 461 -30.68 -11.99 -3.82
N ALA A 462 -30.15 -11.00 -4.56
CA ALA A 462 -30.81 -9.71 -4.69
C ALA A 462 -32.10 -9.78 -5.51
N LYS A 463 -33.13 -9.14 -4.97
CA LYS A 463 -34.48 -9.05 -5.56
C LYS A 463 -34.93 -7.60 -5.54
N LYS A 464 -35.70 -7.20 -6.57
CA LYS A 464 -36.42 -5.93 -6.59
C LYS A 464 -37.51 -5.92 -5.49
N ASP A 465 -37.72 -4.77 -4.93
CA ASP A 465 -38.83 -4.50 -3.99
C ASP A 465 -39.44 -3.11 -4.26
N SER A 466 -40.33 -2.66 -3.38
CA SER A 466 -41.02 -1.37 -3.50
C SER A 466 -40.10 -0.15 -3.43
N LEU A 467 -38.86 -0.31 -2.99
CA LEU A 467 -37.86 0.76 -2.93
C LEU A 467 -37.03 0.87 -4.21
N THR A 468 -37.04 -0.13 -5.07
CA THR A 468 -36.30 -0.12 -6.34
C THR A 468 -36.90 0.93 -7.29
N THR A 469 -36.11 1.96 -7.60
CA THR A 469 -36.59 3.14 -8.36
C THR A 469 -36.62 2.97 -9.87
N GLY A 470 -36.08 1.88 -10.41
CA GLY A 470 -35.97 1.67 -11.84
C GLY A 470 -36.14 0.22 -12.28
N ASP A 471 -35.76 -0.04 -13.55
CA ASP A 471 -35.84 -1.38 -14.11
C ASP A 471 -34.73 -2.31 -13.62
N LYS A 472 -33.66 -1.77 -13.05
CA LYS A 472 -32.50 -2.52 -12.58
C LYS A 472 -32.29 -2.32 -11.07
N ILE A 473 -31.71 -3.33 -10.44
CA ILE A 473 -31.23 -3.25 -9.06
C ILE A 473 -29.92 -2.46 -9.05
N ILE A 474 -29.85 -1.39 -8.27
CA ILE A 474 -28.66 -0.56 -8.14
C ILE A 474 -27.78 -1.13 -7.03
N VAL A 475 -26.55 -1.52 -7.40
CA VAL A 475 -25.54 -2.06 -6.48
C VAL A 475 -24.45 -1.01 -6.26
N ALA A 476 -24.44 -0.42 -5.08
CA ALA A 476 -23.43 0.56 -4.70
C ALA A 476 -22.13 -0.11 -4.27
N CYS A 477 -21.00 0.44 -4.70
CA CYS A 477 -19.68 0.00 -4.29
C CYS A 477 -18.65 1.12 -4.46
N TRP A 478 -17.70 1.23 -3.53
CA TRP A 478 -16.58 2.18 -3.67
C TRP A 478 -15.62 1.76 -4.82
N HIS A 479 -15.40 0.45 -5.00
CA HIS A 479 -14.50 -0.07 -6.03
C HIS A 479 -15.27 -0.39 -7.31
N ILE A 480 -15.64 0.66 -8.02
CA ILE A 480 -16.56 0.55 -9.18
C ILE A 480 -16.03 -0.29 -10.34
N HIS A 481 -14.72 -0.25 -10.63
CA HIS A 481 -14.16 -1.01 -11.75
C HIS A 481 -14.21 -2.53 -11.51
N PRO A 482 -13.75 -3.08 -10.37
CA PRO A 482 -13.99 -4.48 -10.05
C PRO A 482 -15.48 -4.84 -9.96
N ALA A 483 -16.32 -3.96 -9.39
CA ALA A 483 -17.76 -4.19 -9.35
C ALA A 483 -18.36 -4.33 -10.77
N ASN A 484 -18.05 -3.40 -11.68
CA ASN A 484 -18.48 -3.47 -13.09
C ASN A 484 -18.07 -4.79 -13.75
N TYR A 485 -16.87 -5.27 -13.46
CA TYR A 485 -16.42 -6.55 -14.00
C TYR A 485 -17.24 -7.73 -13.49
N TYR A 486 -17.55 -7.79 -12.20
CA TYR A 486 -18.34 -8.89 -11.63
C TYR A 486 -19.79 -8.89 -12.09
N PHE A 487 -20.35 -7.73 -12.44
CA PHE A 487 -21.72 -7.59 -12.95
C PHE A 487 -21.83 -7.47 -14.46
N LYS A 488 -20.72 -7.61 -15.22
CA LYS A 488 -20.67 -7.38 -16.68
C LYS A 488 -21.67 -8.23 -17.48
N ASP A 489 -21.88 -9.47 -17.03
CA ASP A 489 -22.76 -10.44 -17.72
C ASP A 489 -24.23 -10.34 -17.26
N ASP A 490 -24.49 -9.58 -16.19
CA ASP A 490 -25.82 -9.44 -15.57
C ASP A 490 -26.38 -8.01 -15.69
N THR A 491 -25.92 -7.24 -16.67
CA THR A 491 -26.29 -5.83 -16.86
C THR A 491 -27.78 -5.61 -17.20
N ALA A 492 -28.51 -6.65 -17.59
CA ALA A 492 -29.96 -6.58 -17.74
C ALA A 492 -30.68 -6.44 -16.39
N LYS A 493 -30.14 -7.04 -15.32
CA LYS A 493 -30.73 -7.06 -13.98
C LYS A 493 -30.10 -6.03 -13.04
N PHE A 494 -28.81 -5.75 -13.17
CA PHE A 494 -28.06 -4.92 -12.26
C PHE A 494 -27.44 -3.69 -12.91
N GLN A 495 -27.35 -2.62 -12.12
CA GLN A 495 -26.58 -1.42 -12.40
C GLN A 495 -25.66 -1.15 -11.22
N THR A 496 -24.39 -0.93 -11.48
CA THR A 496 -23.42 -0.57 -10.44
C THR A 496 -23.34 0.95 -10.26
N ALA A 497 -23.11 1.39 -9.03
CA ALA A 497 -22.95 2.81 -8.69
C ALA A 497 -21.72 3.01 -7.80
N PHE A 498 -20.95 4.08 -8.08
CA PHE A 498 -19.84 4.48 -7.21
C PHE A 498 -20.37 5.20 -5.97
N VAL A 499 -20.17 4.60 -4.79
CA VAL A 499 -20.61 5.18 -3.52
C VAL A 499 -19.59 4.86 -2.42
N ARG A 500 -19.10 5.88 -1.73
CA ARG A 500 -18.28 5.74 -0.53
C ARG A 500 -19.17 5.51 0.70
N TRP A 501 -18.61 4.92 1.75
CA TRP A 501 -19.31 4.70 3.00
C TRP A 501 -19.95 5.98 3.56
N SER A 502 -19.18 7.06 3.65
CA SER A 502 -19.63 8.36 4.14
C SER A 502 -20.66 9.08 3.24
N GLU A 503 -20.81 8.62 1.99
CA GLU A 503 -21.68 9.22 0.99
C GLU A 503 -22.92 8.33 0.68
N ARG A 504 -23.11 7.24 1.44
CA ARG A 504 -24.13 6.23 1.14
C ARG A 504 -25.57 6.76 1.18
N GLY A 505 -25.84 7.80 1.98
CA GLY A 505 -27.12 8.48 1.99
C GLY A 505 -27.28 9.56 0.93
N ASN A 506 -26.22 9.87 0.16
CA ASN A 506 -26.26 10.92 -0.87
C ASN A 506 -26.60 10.37 -2.28
N SER A 507 -26.76 9.06 -2.40
CA SER A 507 -26.96 8.37 -3.66
C SER A 507 -28.10 7.37 -3.57
N ASP A 508 -28.74 7.11 -4.72
CA ASP A 508 -29.71 6.02 -4.83
C ASP A 508 -29.01 4.68 -4.96
N TRP A 509 -29.46 3.67 -4.20
CA TRP A 509 -29.01 2.29 -4.32
C TRP A 509 -30.02 1.34 -3.63
N ASP A 510 -30.04 0.08 -4.02
CA ASP A 510 -30.85 -0.96 -3.44
C ASP A 510 -30.03 -1.91 -2.56
N TYR A 511 -28.82 -2.25 -3.02
CA TYR A 511 -27.82 -3.03 -2.30
C TYR A 511 -26.49 -2.27 -2.29
N ALA A 512 -25.71 -2.42 -1.21
CA ALA A 512 -24.36 -1.83 -1.17
C ALA A 512 -23.35 -2.88 -0.71
N ILE A 513 -22.22 -2.99 -1.42
CA ILE A 513 -21.08 -3.80 -1.01
C ILE A 513 -20.06 -2.87 -0.37
N VAL A 514 -19.75 -3.12 0.90
CA VAL A 514 -18.89 -2.29 1.73
C VAL A 514 -17.74 -3.12 2.27
N CYS A 515 -16.51 -2.79 1.84
CA CYS A 515 -15.30 -3.37 2.42
C CYS A 515 -14.93 -2.65 3.71
N THR A 516 -14.54 -3.38 4.75
CA THR A 516 -14.28 -2.84 6.09
C THR A 516 -13.10 -1.86 6.14
N THR A 517 -12.21 -1.89 5.15
CA THR A 517 -11.03 -1.01 5.05
C THR A 517 -11.36 0.48 5.07
N GLY A 518 -12.55 0.89 4.61
CA GLY A 518 -12.97 2.30 4.61
C GLY A 518 -13.77 2.72 5.84
N ILE A 519 -13.95 1.83 6.82
CA ILE A 519 -14.81 2.08 7.99
C ILE A 519 -13.99 2.71 9.11
N GLU A 520 -14.58 3.70 9.75
CA GLU A 520 -14.01 4.36 10.92
C GLU A 520 -13.86 3.35 12.08
N PRO A 521 -12.66 3.16 12.65
CA PRO A 521 -12.39 2.15 13.67
C PRO A 521 -13.26 2.25 14.92
N GLY A 522 -13.65 3.45 15.32
CA GLY A 522 -14.50 3.67 16.49
C GLY A 522 -15.88 3.01 16.37
N THR A 523 -16.46 2.95 15.17
CA THR A 523 -17.73 2.26 14.93
C THR A 523 -17.61 0.75 15.09
N ILE A 524 -16.46 0.19 14.69
CA ILE A 524 -16.16 -1.23 14.87
C ILE A 524 -15.95 -1.53 16.36
N GLN A 525 -15.16 -0.71 17.06
CA GLN A 525 -14.82 -0.89 18.47
C GLN A 525 -16.03 -0.74 19.39
N ASN A 526 -16.97 0.14 19.04
CA ASN A 526 -18.23 0.35 19.79
C ASN A 526 -19.31 -0.68 19.46
N GLY A 527 -19.07 -1.59 18.50
CA GLY A 527 -20.04 -2.60 18.10
C GLY A 527 -21.24 -2.05 17.31
N THR A 528 -21.13 -0.84 16.72
CA THR A 528 -22.14 -0.25 15.84
C THR A 528 -21.98 -0.67 14.38
N TYR A 529 -20.85 -1.30 14.04
CA TYR A 529 -20.60 -1.95 12.77
C TYR A 529 -20.42 -3.46 12.98
N PRO A 530 -21.04 -4.32 12.15
CA PRO A 530 -21.92 -4.05 10.99
C PRO A 530 -23.27 -3.45 11.37
N PRO A 531 -23.87 -2.60 10.51
CA PRO A 531 -25.18 -2.03 10.76
C PRO A 531 -26.31 -3.07 10.63
N LYS A 532 -27.50 -2.79 11.19
CA LYS A 532 -28.62 -3.75 11.28
C LYS A 532 -29.16 -4.23 9.92
N ASN A 533 -29.08 -3.40 8.90
CA ASN A 533 -29.51 -3.72 7.54
C ASN A 533 -28.46 -4.54 6.73
N THR A 534 -27.50 -5.14 7.43
CA THR A 534 -26.55 -6.09 6.85
C THR A 534 -27.26 -7.42 6.56
N VAL A 535 -27.25 -7.83 5.28
CA VAL A 535 -27.91 -9.07 4.83
C VAL A 535 -26.91 -10.21 4.57
N HIS A 536 -25.64 -9.88 4.44
CA HIS A 536 -24.57 -10.87 4.29
C HIS A 536 -23.23 -10.31 4.75
N GLU A 537 -22.36 -11.19 5.27
CA GLU A 537 -21.04 -10.84 5.76
C GLU A 537 -20.00 -11.82 5.19
N ILE A 538 -18.93 -11.28 4.61
CA ILE A 538 -17.74 -12.03 4.23
C ILE A 538 -16.75 -11.95 5.37
N LYS A 539 -16.32 -13.10 5.91
CA LYS A 539 -15.56 -13.19 7.16
C LYS A 539 -14.17 -13.80 6.98
N VAL A 540 -13.20 -13.27 7.72
CA VAL A 540 -11.88 -13.87 7.94
C VAL A 540 -11.68 -14.07 9.44
N ASP A 541 -11.43 -15.30 9.87
CA ASP A 541 -11.35 -15.69 11.29
C ASP A 541 -12.58 -15.23 12.12
N GLY A 542 -13.75 -15.17 11.47
CA GLY A 542 -15.02 -14.80 12.11
C GLY A 542 -15.31 -13.31 12.20
N VAL A 543 -14.43 -12.42 11.70
CA VAL A 543 -14.69 -10.97 11.63
C VAL A 543 -15.00 -10.52 10.21
N PRO A 544 -15.94 -9.58 10.00
CA PRO A 544 -16.33 -9.17 8.66
C PRO A 544 -15.25 -8.31 8.01
N VAL A 545 -14.79 -8.73 6.82
CA VAL A 545 -13.89 -7.96 5.96
C VAL A 545 -14.65 -7.22 4.87
N ALA A 546 -15.85 -7.71 4.52
CA ALA A 546 -16.83 -6.98 3.73
C ALA A 546 -18.24 -7.37 4.16
N ILE A 547 -19.20 -6.49 3.89
CA ILE A 547 -20.62 -6.70 4.14
C ILE A 547 -21.45 -6.33 2.92
N VAL A 548 -22.61 -6.95 2.81
CA VAL A 548 -23.67 -6.55 1.88
C VAL A 548 -24.81 -5.95 2.66
N LEU A 549 -25.15 -4.72 2.34
CA LEU A 549 -26.29 -4.01 2.89
C LEU A 549 -27.48 -4.11 1.94
N LYS A 550 -28.67 -4.19 2.49
CA LYS A 550 -29.92 -3.94 1.77
C LYS A 550 -30.54 -2.65 2.27
N ARG A 551 -31.01 -1.81 1.38
CA ARG A 551 -31.64 -0.55 1.74
C ARG A 551 -33.05 -0.78 2.30
N GLU A 552 -33.36 -0.18 3.44
CA GLU A 552 -34.67 -0.30 4.11
C GLU A 552 -35.52 0.95 3.90
N GLN A 553 -34.92 2.07 3.52
CA GLN A 553 -35.58 3.34 3.27
C GLN A 553 -34.68 4.22 2.36
N LYS A 554 -35.25 5.21 1.67
CA LYS A 554 -34.53 6.18 0.81
C LYS A 554 -34.74 7.65 1.24
N TYR A 555 -35.26 7.89 2.46
CA TYR A 555 -35.53 9.25 2.94
C TYR A 555 -34.25 10.09 3.10
N ASP A 556 -33.12 9.50 3.46
CA ASP A 556 -31.83 10.17 3.52
C ASP A 556 -31.39 10.70 2.14
N TRP A 557 -31.43 9.88 1.09
CA TRP A 557 -31.15 10.30 -0.27
C TRP A 557 -32.18 11.34 -0.77
N GLN A 558 -33.47 11.11 -0.55
CA GLN A 558 -34.50 12.07 -0.95
C GLN A 558 -34.35 13.40 -0.24
N GLY A 559 -33.95 13.39 1.04
CA GLY A 559 -33.62 14.59 1.81
C GLY A 559 -32.40 15.33 1.26
N PHE A 560 -31.38 14.59 0.87
CA PHE A 560 -30.18 15.16 0.22
C PHE A 560 -30.54 15.80 -1.15
N GLU A 561 -31.36 15.16 -1.97
CA GLU A 561 -31.86 15.74 -3.23
C GLU A 561 -32.73 16.98 -2.99
N ALA A 562 -33.56 16.98 -1.94
CA ALA A 562 -34.32 18.16 -1.54
C ALA A 562 -33.40 19.33 -1.13
N MET A 563 -32.28 19.07 -0.43
CA MET A 563 -31.26 20.08 -0.11
C MET A 563 -30.61 20.65 -1.36
N LYS A 564 -30.27 19.81 -2.34
CA LYS A 564 -29.75 20.28 -3.65
C LYS A 564 -30.76 21.16 -4.39
N ALA A 565 -32.03 20.83 -4.27
CA ALA A 565 -33.13 21.62 -4.83
C ALA A 565 -33.44 22.88 -4.00
N LYS A 566 -32.73 23.13 -2.89
CA LYS A 566 -32.93 24.21 -1.92
C LYS A 566 -34.29 24.18 -1.21
N ASP A 567 -34.97 23.04 -1.22
CA ASP A 567 -36.20 22.81 -0.45
C ASP A 567 -35.86 22.31 0.97
N VAL A 568 -35.45 23.27 1.81
CA VAL A 568 -34.99 22.98 3.18
C VAL A 568 -36.11 22.38 4.05
N ASN A 569 -37.35 22.76 3.83
CA ASN A 569 -38.49 22.24 4.64
C ASN A 569 -38.77 20.78 4.34
N LYS A 570 -38.77 20.40 3.07
CA LYS A 570 -38.89 19.01 2.62
C LYS A 570 -37.71 18.18 3.08
N ALA A 571 -36.47 18.72 3.01
CA ALA A 571 -35.28 18.06 3.50
C ALA A 571 -35.36 17.75 4.99
N LYS A 572 -35.81 18.70 5.85
CA LYS A 572 -36.02 18.50 7.29
C LYS A 572 -37.02 17.36 7.57
N GLU A 573 -38.12 17.32 6.85
CA GLU A 573 -39.14 16.27 7.00
C GLU A 573 -38.56 14.89 6.66
N LEU A 574 -37.84 14.79 5.52
CA LEU A 574 -37.29 13.54 5.03
C LEU A 574 -36.13 13.05 5.91
N TYR A 575 -35.23 13.93 6.36
CA TYR A 575 -34.21 13.56 7.34
C TYR A 575 -34.78 13.10 8.66
N ALA A 576 -35.85 13.73 9.17
CA ALA A 576 -36.54 13.27 10.38
C ALA A 576 -37.13 11.87 10.18
N LYS A 577 -37.71 11.56 9.02
CA LYS A 577 -38.20 10.21 8.68
C LYS A 577 -37.06 9.19 8.62
N ALA A 578 -35.89 9.56 8.01
CA ALA A 578 -34.70 8.70 7.95
C ALA A 578 -34.20 8.37 9.38
N LEU A 579 -34.10 9.37 10.26
CA LEU A 579 -33.66 9.19 11.64
C LEU A 579 -34.68 8.41 12.53
N ALA A 580 -35.92 8.40 12.18
CA ALA A 580 -36.94 7.56 12.86
C ALA A 580 -36.71 6.06 12.57
N VAL A 581 -36.19 5.72 11.38
CA VAL A 581 -35.82 4.35 11.01
C VAL A 581 -34.41 4.00 11.50
N GLU A 582 -33.43 4.88 11.25
CA GLU A 582 -32.02 4.70 11.63
C GLU A 582 -31.53 5.94 12.39
N PRO A 583 -31.56 5.95 13.74
CA PRO A 583 -31.16 7.11 14.55
C PRO A 583 -29.71 7.59 14.34
N THR A 584 -28.86 6.74 13.81
CA THR A 584 -27.46 7.02 13.51
C THR A 584 -27.19 7.16 12.01
N ASN A 585 -28.22 7.42 11.20
CA ASN A 585 -28.04 7.68 9.77
C ASN A 585 -27.21 8.94 9.57
N GLU A 586 -26.03 8.78 8.97
CA GLU A 586 -25.02 9.84 8.84
C GLU A 586 -25.54 11.05 8.07
N THR A 587 -26.05 10.82 6.86
CA THR A 587 -26.55 11.91 5.99
C THR A 587 -27.67 12.69 6.63
N ALA A 588 -28.62 11.99 7.26
CA ALA A 588 -29.77 12.63 7.90
C ALA A 588 -29.37 13.36 9.18
N ALA A 589 -28.51 12.77 10.02
CA ALA A 589 -28.07 13.38 11.28
C ALA A 589 -27.24 14.65 11.03
N LEU A 590 -26.24 14.56 10.14
CA LEU A 590 -25.38 15.71 9.83
C LEU A 590 -26.14 16.76 9.04
N GLY A 591 -26.93 16.36 8.03
CA GLY A 591 -27.72 17.30 7.23
C GLY A 591 -28.74 18.08 8.06
N LEU A 592 -29.46 17.41 8.96
CA LEU A 592 -30.42 18.07 9.84
C LEU A 592 -29.74 18.93 10.90
N ALA A 593 -28.60 18.49 11.45
CA ALA A 593 -27.80 19.30 12.38
C ALA A 593 -27.27 20.57 11.71
N GLU A 594 -26.77 20.46 10.46
CA GLU A 594 -26.31 21.62 9.67
C GLU A 594 -27.44 22.64 9.44
N ILE A 595 -28.64 22.17 9.08
CA ILE A 595 -29.79 23.03 8.92
C ILE A 595 -30.08 23.78 10.24
N TYR A 596 -30.13 23.07 11.38
CA TYR A 596 -30.40 23.70 12.68
C TYR A 596 -29.28 24.67 13.09
N LEU A 597 -28.01 24.38 12.88
CA LEU A 597 -26.92 25.29 13.16
C LEU A 597 -26.99 26.55 12.27
N THR A 598 -27.42 26.39 11.02
CA THR A 598 -27.59 27.51 10.09
C THR A 598 -28.77 28.39 10.49
N GLU A 599 -29.92 27.79 10.83
CA GLU A 599 -31.08 28.52 11.32
C GLU A 599 -30.82 29.24 12.66
N ALA A 600 -29.98 28.65 13.54
CA ALA A 600 -29.58 29.23 14.82
C ALA A 600 -28.70 30.49 14.73
N ARG A 601 -28.27 30.87 13.55
CA ARG A 601 -27.63 32.19 13.32
C ARG A 601 -28.60 33.34 13.46
N THR A 602 -29.91 33.07 13.32
CA THR A 602 -30.99 34.04 13.58
C THR A 602 -31.36 33.98 15.05
N ASP A 603 -31.25 35.07 15.78
CA ASP A 603 -31.43 35.17 17.24
C ASP A 603 -32.77 34.59 17.71
N SER A 604 -33.86 34.86 16.98
CA SER A 604 -35.18 34.36 17.31
C SER A 604 -35.35 32.84 17.29
N LEU A 605 -34.52 32.16 16.50
CA LEU A 605 -34.54 30.70 16.33
C LEU A 605 -33.48 30.00 17.17
N ARG A 606 -32.49 30.71 17.65
CA ARG A 606 -31.30 30.20 18.31
C ARG A 606 -31.63 29.30 19.52
N ALA A 607 -32.51 29.77 20.41
CA ALA A 607 -32.90 29.05 21.63
C ALA A 607 -33.59 27.70 21.34
N ASP A 608 -34.29 27.57 20.21
CA ASP A 608 -34.95 26.33 19.79
C ASP A 608 -34.00 25.42 18.97
N ARG A 609 -33.18 25.97 18.11
CA ARG A 609 -32.37 25.19 17.13
C ARG A 609 -31.09 24.62 17.72
N LEU A 610 -30.37 25.35 18.56
CA LEU A 610 -29.10 24.87 19.12
C LEU A 610 -29.28 23.57 19.94
N PRO A 611 -30.25 23.42 20.84
CA PRO A 611 -30.44 22.18 21.56
C PRO A 611 -30.79 21.00 20.66
N LYS A 612 -31.56 21.23 19.58
CA LYS A 612 -31.89 20.19 18.59
C LYS A 612 -30.65 19.71 17.83
N ALA A 613 -29.81 20.63 17.37
CA ALA A 613 -28.54 20.31 16.74
C ALA A 613 -27.64 19.51 17.70
N ALA A 614 -27.52 19.99 18.95
CA ALA A 614 -26.71 19.33 19.97
C ALA A 614 -27.12 17.87 20.18
N LYS A 615 -28.44 17.62 20.38
CA LYS A 615 -28.96 16.28 20.60
C LYS A 615 -28.68 15.32 19.44
N LEU A 616 -28.85 15.78 18.20
CA LEU A 616 -28.52 14.98 17.00
C LEU A 616 -27.06 14.63 16.96
N LEU A 617 -26.16 15.61 17.15
CA LEU A 617 -24.73 15.42 17.14
C LEU A 617 -24.28 14.51 18.27
N ASP A 618 -24.82 14.65 19.50
CA ASP A 618 -24.47 13.79 20.63
C ASP A 618 -24.88 12.33 20.37
N THR A 619 -26.08 12.11 19.83
CA THR A 619 -26.52 10.76 19.46
C THR A 619 -25.65 10.13 18.42
N PHE A 620 -25.29 10.89 17.39
CA PHE A 620 -24.43 10.41 16.30
C PHE A 620 -22.98 10.17 16.75
N ILE A 621 -22.40 11.10 17.52
CA ILE A 621 -21.02 11.00 18.05
C ILE A 621 -20.88 9.84 19.04
N ALA A 622 -21.92 9.54 19.84
CA ALA A 622 -21.89 8.37 20.73
C ALA A 622 -21.69 7.06 19.96
N ALA A 623 -22.28 6.94 18.75
CA ALA A 623 -22.09 5.81 17.87
C ALA A 623 -20.79 5.90 17.03
N ASN A 624 -20.33 7.13 16.73
CA ASN A 624 -19.19 7.41 15.83
C ASN A 624 -18.23 8.44 16.47
N PRO A 625 -17.49 8.07 17.53
CA PRO A 625 -16.80 9.03 18.40
C PRO A 625 -15.66 9.82 17.70
N ASN A 626 -15.07 9.28 16.65
CA ASN A 626 -13.98 9.91 15.91
C ASN A 626 -14.43 10.48 14.56
N HIS A 627 -15.74 10.58 14.33
CA HIS A 627 -16.24 11.15 13.08
C HIS A 627 -15.91 12.64 12.97
N GLU A 628 -15.03 12.99 12.04
CA GLU A 628 -14.42 14.32 11.91
C GLU A 628 -15.46 15.42 11.74
N THR A 629 -16.38 15.26 10.77
CA THR A 629 -17.40 16.28 10.48
C THR A 629 -18.37 16.47 11.65
N ALA A 630 -18.78 15.39 12.32
CA ALA A 630 -19.67 15.51 13.48
C ALA A 630 -19.02 16.24 14.65
N ASN A 631 -17.76 15.90 14.97
CA ASN A 631 -16.98 16.60 16.01
C ASN A 631 -16.73 18.07 15.64
N TYR A 632 -16.44 18.37 14.36
CA TYR A 632 -16.33 19.74 13.87
C TYR A 632 -17.65 20.52 14.01
N MET A 633 -18.77 19.94 13.61
CA MET A 633 -20.08 20.57 13.78
C MET A 633 -20.44 20.78 15.25
N LYS A 634 -20.06 19.86 16.14
CA LYS A 634 -20.23 20.01 17.58
C LYS A 634 -19.33 21.10 18.15
N ALA A 635 -18.10 21.25 17.64
CA ALA A 635 -17.23 22.40 17.99
C ALA A 635 -17.86 23.72 17.55
N HIS A 636 -18.46 23.79 16.36
CA HIS A 636 -19.19 24.95 15.89
C HIS A 636 -20.39 25.29 16.77
N TYR A 637 -21.16 24.26 17.21
CA TYR A 637 -22.22 24.44 18.20
C TYR A 637 -21.69 25.08 19.51
N TYR A 638 -20.57 24.56 20.07
CA TYR A 638 -19.98 25.11 21.28
C TYR A 638 -19.54 26.56 21.10
N LEU A 639 -18.94 26.89 19.95
CA LEU A 639 -18.54 28.27 19.65
C LEU A 639 -19.76 29.22 19.56
N MET A 640 -20.84 28.77 18.94
CA MET A 640 -22.10 29.54 18.90
C MET A 640 -22.73 29.71 20.30
N ASN A 641 -22.47 28.78 21.21
CA ASN A 641 -22.95 28.83 22.58
C ASN A 641 -21.99 29.54 23.55
N ASN A 642 -20.95 30.19 23.04
CA ASN A 642 -19.89 30.87 23.78
C ASN A 642 -19.07 29.93 24.71
N GLU A 643 -19.05 28.62 24.42
CA GLU A 643 -18.27 27.62 25.14
C GLU A 643 -16.92 27.39 24.44
N THR A 644 -16.09 28.44 24.37
CA THR A 644 -14.89 28.50 23.52
C THR A 644 -13.88 27.39 23.83
N ASP A 645 -13.67 27.05 25.12
CA ASP A 645 -12.71 26.00 25.49
C ASP A 645 -13.13 24.62 25.03
N LYS A 646 -14.45 24.32 25.07
CA LYS A 646 -14.97 23.06 24.54
C LYS A 646 -14.88 23.00 23.02
N ALA A 647 -15.09 24.12 22.34
CA ALA A 647 -14.93 24.22 20.90
C ALA A 647 -13.47 23.95 20.49
N LEU A 648 -12.51 24.57 21.18
CA LEU A 648 -11.07 24.37 20.95
C LEU A 648 -10.65 22.92 21.21
N ALA A 649 -11.11 22.30 22.28
CA ALA A 649 -10.79 20.90 22.61
C ALA A 649 -11.27 19.93 21.49
N LEU A 650 -12.46 20.16 20.91
CA LEU A 650 -12.95 19.35 19.80
C LEU A 650 -12.23 19.67 18.48
N CYS A 651 -11.88 20.93 18.22
CA CYS A 651 -11.03 21.28 17.07
C CYS A 651 -9.70 20.57 17.14
N GLU A 652 -9.01 20.59 18.30
CA GLU A 652 -7.73 19.87 18.47
C GLU A 652 -7.90 18.36 18.31
N LYS A 653 -8.98 17.77 18.78
CA LYS A 653 -9.30 16.35 18.53
C LYS A 653 -9.41 16.07 17.03
N VAL A 654 -10.17 16.87 16.29
CA VAL A 654 -10.33 16.72 14.84
C VAL A 654 -9.00 16.90 14.11
N ILE A 655 -8.19 17.89 14.51
CA ILE A 655 -6.86 18.15 13.95
C ILE A 655 -5.91 16.97 14.24
N PHE A 656 -6.00 16.39 15.43
CA PHE A 656 -5.19 15.22 15.80
C PHE A 656 -5.54 13.98 14.95
N ASP A 657 -6.85 13.72 14.73
CA ASP A 657 -7.33 12.59 13.93
C ASP A 657 -7.14 12.85 12.43
N ASN A 658 -7.26 14.12 12.00
CA ASN A 658 -7.08 14.54 10.61
C ASN A 658 -6.40 15.91 10.53
N TYR A 659 -5.07 15.91 10.55
CA TYR A 659 -4.27 17.13 10.46
C TYR A 659 -4.45 17.92 9.15
N LYS A 660 -5.20 17.39 8.16
CA LYS A 660 -5.57 18.06 6.91
C LYS A 660 -6.99 18.64 6.93
N TYR A 661 -7.71 18.61 8.05
CA TYR A 661 -9.09 19.10 8.14
C TYR A 661 -9.12 20.63 8.32
N GLU A 662 -9.14 21.36 7.20
CA GLU A 662 -9.07 22.83 7.14
C GLU A 662 -10.10 23.50 8.06
N GLY A 663 -11.37 23.03 8.04
CA GLY A 663 -12.44 23.60 8.84
C GLY A 663 -12.15 23.68 10.33
N ALA A 664 -11.45 22.66 10.90
CA ALA A 664 -11.12 22.65 12.33
C ALA A 664 -10.08 23.71 12.70
N TYR A 665 -9.07 23.94 11.86
CA TYR A 665 -8.11 25.03 12.07
C TYR A 665 -8.75 26.40 11.97
N MET A 666 -9.59 26.61 10.94
CA MET A 666 -10.31 27.86 10.74
C MET A 666 -11.24 28.17 11.91
N LEU A 667 -11.97 27.16 12.42
CA LEU A 667 -12.87 27.30 13.56
C LEU A 667 -12.09 27.58 14.86
N ALA A 668 -10.95 26.90 15.07
CA ALA A 668 -10.07 27.15 16.21
C ALA A 668 -9.49 28.57 16.18
N ALA A 669 -9.06 29.03 15.01
CA ALA A 669 -8.61 30.42 14.82
C ALA A 669 -9.75 31.42 15.13
N GLN A 670 -10.97 31.16 14.66
CA GLN A 670 -12.14 31.97 14.96
C GLN A 670 -12.45 32.00 16.47
N ALA A 671 -12.35 30.84 17.16
CA ALA A 671 -12.53 30.74 18.60
C ALA A 671 -11.49 31.60 19.37
N LYS A 672 -10.24 31.59 18.92
CA LYS A 672 -9.15 32.43 19.48
C LYS A 672 -9.38 33.92 19.22
N LEU A 673 -9.88 34.28 18.05
CA LEU A 673 -10.26 35.68 17.73
C LEU A 673 -11.38 36.21 18.62
N GLN A 674 -12.38 35.36 18.95
CA GLN A 674 -13.47 35.76 19.88
C GLN A 674 -12.97 36.04 21.28
N THR A 675 -11.88 35.41 21.74
CA THR A 675 -11.25 35.66 23.03
C THR A 675 -10.15 36.73 22.97
N GLY A 676 -9.90 37.35 21.83
CA GLY A 676 -8.86 38.37 21.63
C GLY A 676 -7.44 37.82 21.52
N ASP A 677 -7.27 36.49 21.45
CA ASP A 677 -5.97 35.83 21.32
C ASP A 677 -5.52 35.80 19.85
N LEU A 678 -5.00 36.93 19.35
CA LEU A 678 -4.55 37.08 17.97
C LEU A 678 -3.37 36.13 17.64
N ASN A 679 -2.46 35.90 18.59
CA ASN A 679 -1.31 35.03 18.39
C ASN A 679 -1.73 33.56 18.31
N GLY A 680 -2.66 33.11 19.14
CA GLY A 680 -3.23 31.77 19.05
C GLY A 680 -3.99 31.55 17.74
N ALA A 681 -4.69 32.55 17.24
CA ALA A 681 -5.36 32.47 15.93
C ALA A 681 -4.35 32.33 14.78
N GLU A 682 -3.28 33.12 14.79
CA GLU A 682 -2.17 33.04 13.83
C GLU A 682 -1.53 31.63 13.86
N ASP A 683 -1.28 31.07 15.06
CA ASP A 683 -0.69 29.73 15.19
C ASP A 683 -1.51 28.65 14.50
N TYR A 684 -2.83 28.61 14.70
CA TYR A 684 -3.70 27.64 14.03
C TYR A 684 -3.65 27.77 12.51
N LEU A 685 -3.67 28.97 11.96
CA LEU A 685 -3.62 29.18 10.52
C LEU A 685 -2.25 28.88 9.92
N THR A 686 -1.18 29.17 10.65
CA THR A 686 0.19 28.79 10.25
C THR A 686 0.38 27.27 10.30
N ARG A 687 -0.17 26.59 11.31
CA ARG A 687 -0.21 25.12 11.37
C ARG A 687 -0.94 24.56 10.16
N LEU A 688 -2.08 25.11 9.77
CA LEU A 688 -2.82 24.70 8.57
C LEU A 688 -1.97 24.86 7.30
N LEU A 689 -1.34 26.03 7.10
CA LEU A 689 -0.44 26.28 5.99
C LEU A 689 0.68 25.23 5.93
N ASN A 690 1.23 24.86 7.09
CA ASN A 690 2.25 23.84 7.22
C ASN A 690 1.79 22.42 6.84
N THR A 691 0.49 22.17 6.70
CA THR A 691 -0.04 20.88 6.19
C THR A 691 0.01 20.77 4.67
N GLY A 692 0.44 21.80 3.96
CA GLY A 692 0.39 21.87 2.49
C GLY A 692 -0.99 22.30 1.95
N ARG A 693 -1.84 22.91 2.79
CA ARG A 693 -3.14 23.46 2.41
C ARG A 693 -3.06 24.99 2.30
N LEU A 694 -3.49 25.50 1.17
CA LEU A 694 -3.60 26.95 0.90
C LEU A 694 -4.98 27.22 0.34
N SER A 695 -5.71 28.16 0.95
CA SER A 695 -6.99 28.64 0.46
C SER A 695 -7.05 30.16 0.53
N ASP A 696 -7.85 30.79 -0.32
CA ASP A 696 -8.04 32.24 -0.31
C ASP A 696 -8.56 32.75 1.03
N ASN A 697 -9.39 31.97 1.70
CA ASN A 697 -9.94 32.30 3.01
C ASN A 697 -8.85 32.33 4.09
N LEU A 698 -7.94 31.34 4.09
CA LEU A 698 -6.79 31.29 4.96
C LEU A 698 -5.90 32.53 4.80
N VAL A 699 -5.57 32.88 3.54
CA VAL A 699 -4.72 34.04 3.21
C VAL A 699 -5.37 35.34 3.69
N LYS A 700 -6.65 35.53 3.40
CA LYS A 700 -7.41 36.71 3.83
C LYS A 700 -7.46 36.84 5.36
N THR A 701 -7.71 35.73 6.05
CA THR A 701 -7.80 35.71 7.52
C THR A 701 -6.45 36.00 8.17
N LEU A 702 -5.36 35.44 7.67
CA LEU A 702 -4.00 35.79 8.13
C LEU A 702 -3.69 37.27 7.96
N LEU A 703 -4.00 37.84 6.81
CA LEU A 703 -3.76 39.26 6.56
C LEU A 703 -4.56 40.14 7.53
N GLN A 704 -5.81 39.79 7.81
CA GLN A 704 -6.63 40.50 8.79
C GLN A 704 -6.03 40.42 10.20
N ILE A 705 -5.58 39.22 10.63
CA ILE A 705 -4.93 39.06 11.93
C ILE A 705 -3.68 39.93 12.05
N PHE A 706 -2.83 39.98 11.03
CA PHE A 706 -1.62 40.79 11.04
C PHE A 706 -1.94 42.31 11.20
N LYS A 707 -3.00 42.79 10.54
CA LYS A 707 -3.50 44.13 10.73
C LYS A 707 -4.05 44.40 12.14
N PHE A 708 -4.77 43.44 12.72
CA PHE A 708 -5.25 43.51 14.10
C PHE A 708 -4.11 43.45 15.13
N GLN A 709 -3.00 42.83 14.80
CA GLN A 709 -1.77 42.86 15.62
C GLN A 709 -1.03 44.20 15.55
N GLY A 710 -1.53 45.18 14.78
CA GLY A 710 -0.97 46.51 14.67
C GLY A 710 0.07 46.69 13.59
N LEU A 711 0.25 45.71 12.68
CA LEU A 711 1.10 45.87 11.51
C LEU A 711 0.44 46.81 10.48
N ASP A 712 1.20 47.77 9.94
CA ASP A 712 0.77 48.52 8.78
C ASP A 712 0.61 47.61 7.54
N ASP A 713 0.00 48.14 6.50
CA ASP A 713 -0.28 47.34 5.31
C ASP A 713 0.99 46.70 4.70
N ALA A 714 2.08 47.44 4.62
CA ALA A 714 3.32 46.94 4.04
C ALA A 714 3.94 45.79 4.89
N ASN A 715 4.04 45.99 6.19
CA ASN A 715 4.58 44.97 7.09
C ASN A 715 3.66 43.71 7.19
N ALA A 716 2.35 43.90 7.15
CA ALA A 716 1.39 42.79 7.10
C ALA A 716 1.55 41.96 5.83
N TYR A 717 1.73 42.61 4.65
CA TYR A 717 2.01 41.89 3.40
C TYR A 717 3.38 41.20 3.41
N VAL A 718 4.44 41.84 3.92
CA VAL A 718 5.76 41.22 4.04
C VAL A 718 5.70 39.97 4.90
N LYS A 719 5.02 39.99 6.05
CA LYS A 719 4.84 38.85 6.92
C LYS A 719 4.06 37.71 6.20
N LEU A 720 2.97 38.05 5.51
CA LEU A 720 2.16 37.12 4.73
C LEU A 720 2.99 36.47 3.60
N TYR A 721 3.69 37.27 2.81
CA TYR A 721 4.49 36.76 1.69
C TYR A 721 5.64 35.89 2.17
N SER A 722 6.26 36.20 3.32
CA SER A 722 7.28 35.31 3.93
C SER A 722 6.73 33.95 4.32
N LEU A 723 5.49 33.87 4.83
CA LEU A 723 4.82 32.58 5.09
C LEU A 723 4.49 31.83 3.81
N LEU A 724 4.04 32.52 2.77
CA LEU A 724 3.73 31.90 1.47
C LEU A 724 4.99 31.43 0.74
N GLU A 725 6.09 32.19 0.81
CA GLU A 725 7.39 31.76 0.31
C GLU A 725 7.84 30.44 0.98
N GLN A 726 7.79 30.39 2.33
CA GLN A 726 8.11 29.16 3.07
C GLN A 726 7.20 27.99 2.69
N TYR A 727 5.91 28.27 2.51
CA TYR A 727 4.95 27.27 2.04
C TYR A 727 5.35 26.70 0.67
N TYR A 728 5.63 27.54 -0.32
CA TYR A 728 6.00 27.09 -1.66
C TYR A 728 7.36 26.40 -1.71
N LEU A 729 8.32 26.82 -0.89
CA LEU A 729 9.59 26.09 -0.70
C LEU A 729 9.35 24.69 -0.15
N LYS A 730 8.45 24.56 0.82
CA LYS A 730 8.13 23.28 1.46
C LYS A 730 7.47 22.29 0.50
N ILE A 731 6.57 22.75 -0.38
CA ILE A 731 5.91 21.89 -1.38
C ILE A 731 6.76 21.70 -2.65
N GLY A 732 7.97 22.29 -2.72
CA GLY A 732 8.90 22.11 -3.83
C GLY A 732 8.70 23.05 -5.01
N GLU A 733 7.75 23.98 -4.95
CA GLU A 733 7.43 24.96 -5.99
C GLU A 733 8.37 26.17 -5.95
N LYS A 734 9.64 25.95 -6.28
CA LYS A 734 10.72 26.97 -6.20
C LYS A 734 10.44 28.23 -7.01
N LYS A 735 9.74 28.10 -8.16
CA LYS A 735 9.41 29.27 -9.00
C LYS A 735 8.40 30.16 -8.31
N ALA A 736 7.33 29.58 -7.77
CA ALA A 736 6.33 30.33 -7.01
C ALA A 736 6.95 30.96 -5.74
N ALA A 737 7.83 30.24 -5.04
CA ALA A 737 8.56 30.80 -3.89
C ALA A 737 9.39 32.04 -4.29
N ALA A 738 10.11 31.99 -5.42
CA ALA A 738 10.90 33.11 -5.92
C ALA A 738 10.03 34.33 -6.29
N GLU A 739 8.80 34.13 -6.77
CA GLU A 739 7.84 35.21 -7.04
C GLU A 739 7.46 35.95 -5.74
N TYR A 740 7.28 35.22 -4.62
CA TYR A 740 7.02 35.83 -3.31
C TYR A 740 8.25 36.51 -2.72
N THR A 741 9.46 35.98 -2.90
CA THR A 741 10.71 36.66 -2.55
C THR A 741 10.77 38.03 -3.24
N GLN A 742 10.48 38.07 -4.55
CA GLN A 742 10.48 39.31 -5.32
C GLN A 742 9.36 40.27 -4.89
N ALA A 743 8.18 39.76 -4.52
CA ALA A 743 7.08 40.55 -3.99
C ALA A 743 7.46 41.25 -2.67
N ILE A 744 8.14 40.54 -1.77
CA ILE A 744 8.69 41.06 -0.51
C ILE A 744 9.65 42.22 -0.80
N GLU A 745 10.62 42.03 -1.70
CA GLU A 745 11.58 43.06 -2.08
C GLU A 745 10.88 44.30 -2.65
N ASN A 746 9.87 44.10 -3.48
CA ASN A 746 9.10 45.23 -4.07
C ASN A 746 8.35 46.03 -3.00
N VAL A 747 7.69 45.37 -2.04
CA VAL A 747 7.01 46.06 -0.94
C VAL A 747 8.02 46.82 -0.08
N MET A 748 9.16 46.23 0.24
CA MET A 748 10.22 46.90 1.03
C MET A 748 10.81 48.09 0.29
N ARG A 749 11.08 48.01 -1.02
CA ARG A 749 11.56 49.15 -1.83
C ARG A 749 10.56 50.26 -1.88
N GLN A 750 9.26 49.98 -1.98
CA GLN A 750 8.21 51.01 -1.97
C GLN A 750 8.10 51.71 -0.62
N GLN A 751 8.33 51.00 0.48
CA GLN A 751 8.27 51.54 1.84
C GLN A 751 9.51 52.33 2.22
N TYR A 752 10.72 51.80 1.93
CA TYR A 752 12.01 52.39 2.35
C TYR A 752 12.73 53.19 1.24
N GLY A 753 12.33 53.06 -0.03
CA GLY A 753 12.86 53.83 -1.13
C GLY A 753 12.22 55.24 -1.27
N ARG A 754 11.29 55.59 -0.38
CA ARG A 754 10.71 56.95 -0.25
C ARG A 754 11.32 57.72 0.94
N GLN A 755 12.29 57.17 1.65
CA GLN A 755 13.18 57.86 2.58
C GLN A 755 14.51 58.16 1.88
#